data_1d603413e407ceca7da921616cc4118b
#
_entry.id   1d603413e407ceca7da921616cc4118b
#
_cell.length_a   1.000
_cell.length_b   1.000
_cell.length_c   1.000
_cell.angle_alpha   90.00
_cell.angle_beta   90.00
_cell.angle_gamma   90.00
#
_symmetry.space_group_name_H-M   'P 1'
#
loop_
_entity.id
_entity.type
_entity.pdbx_description
1 polymer ?
#
loop_
_entity_poly.entity_id
_entity_poly.type
_entity_poly.pdbx_seq_one_letter_code
_entity_poly.pdbx_strand_id
1 'polypeptide(L)'
;MEAKTTCHSGCGCSCGHNKGEEHPNVVLPILSFMLLIVGLILDHTGQGWFSPTVKLVWYLAAFLPVGLPVIREAYHEALRKDFFTEFTLMSVASTGAFSIGEYPEAVAVMLFYTVGEMLQNRAVERASQNISRLLDVRPERTDVFREGNYINVSPKEVRTGERIEVKPGGRIPLDGILQETEVSFDTSALTGESMPRILRKGNEVLAGMIVLGQTVRIEVNRPYEQSALARILVLVKDAAERKAPAELFIRRFARFYTPAVIVLALLIVTVPAFTGLMMPSFQYVFHDWLYRGLVFLVISCPCALVISVPLGYFGGIGAASRAGILFKGGNYLDAITRINTIVFDKTGTLTTGCFDVTDIQAHRISESELLTLLLSVEQKSTHPIAQAIVRYAKKQNISAASVSEMHELAGHGVEAVIGGQEVLVGNIRLMKERGISIPEELSDQVATVVICAIDKKYAGHLLLSDTLKDDAVEAIAKLRKLGVTDIRLLSGDKKEIVESFARRLGIDQAYGNLLPEDKAAHIREMVEEPGKTVAFVGDGMNDAPVLALSHVGIAMGGLGSDAAIESADVVIQNDQPSKVATAITIGRKTRTIVRQNIIGALVVKGIVLSAGALGYATLWGAVFADVGVALLAVLNSVRILNRKVW
;
A
#
# COMPACT_ATOMS: atom_id res chain seq x y z
N MET A 1 32.22 -1.46 12.20
CA MET A 1 32.50 -0.87 10.88
C MET A 1 31.21 -0.23 10.41
N GLU A 2 31.04 1.05 10.72
CA GLU A 2 29.83 1.83 10.41
C GLU A 2 29.87 2.27 8.94
N ALA A 3 28.94 1.79 8.15
CA ALA A 3 28.73 2.28 6.79
C ALA A 3 27.92 3.59 6.84
N LYS A 4 28.61 4.72 6.68
CA LYS A 4 27.99 6.03 6.44
C LYS A 4 27.30 6.02 5.08
N THR A 5 25.99 5.87 5.07
CA THR A 5 25.16 6.08 3.88
C THR A 5 25.00 7.59 3.67
N THR A 6 25.72 8.12 2.69
CA THR A 6 25.60 9.51 2.20
C THR A 6 24.26 9.66 1.47
N CYS A 7 23.30 10.34 2.09
CA CYS A 7 22.09 10.83 1.42
C CYS A 7 22.47 11.96 0.45
N HIS A 8 22.37 11.70 -0.86
CA HIS A 8 22.40 12.74 -1.88
C HIS A 8 21.08 13.52 -1.84
N SER A 9 21.18 14.75 -1.35
CA SER A 9 20.12 15.75 -1.30
C SER A 9 19.86 16.35 -2.68
N GLY A 10 18.62 16.33 -3.12
CA GLY A 10 18.15 16.98 -4.33
C GLY A 10 16.64 16.80 -4.52
N CYS A 11 15.86 17.27 -3.59
CA CYS A 11 14.47 17.73 -3.73
C CYS A 11 13.93 18.13 -2.35
N GLY A 12 13.36 19.29 -2.22
CA GLY A 12 12.77 19.84 -0.99
C GLY A 12 11.50 19.14 -0.53
N CYS A 13 11.59 17.82 -0.32
CA CYS A 13 10.67 17.12 0.57
C CYS A 13 11.42 16.96 1.89
N SER A 14 11.10 17.80 2.86
CA SER A 14 11.56 17.68 4.24
C SER A 14 11.08 16.35 4.83
N CYS A 15 11.80 15.27 4.53
CA CYS A 15 11.64 14.00 5.22
C CYS A 15 12.46 14.08 6.50
N GLY A 16 11.75 14.23 7.63
CA GLY A 16 12.23 13.81 8.94
C GLY A 16 13.50 14.45 9.48
N HIS A 17 13.55 15.78 9.62
CA HIS A 17 14.32 16.41 10.68
C HIS A 17 13.31 16.94 11.70
N ASN A 18 13.45 16.54 12.96
CA ASN A 18 12.87 17.18 14.13
C ASN A 18 13.33 18.66 14.19
N LYS A 19 12.76 19.51 13.34
CA LYS A 19 12.62 20.92 13.62
C LYS A 19 11.30 21.03 14.35
N GLY A 20 11.36 21.54 15.58
CA GLY A 20 10.18 21.84 16.38
C GLY A 20 9.12 22.48 15.49
N GLU A 21 7.86 22.22 15.79
CA GLU A 21 6.66 22.75 15.14
C GLU A 21 6.74 24.29 15.05
N GLU A 22 7.51 24.82 14.10
CA GLU A 22 7.39 26.20 13.69
C GLU A 22 6.12 26.29 12.83
N HIS A 23 5.01 26.58 13.48
CA HIS A 23 3.79 27.01 12.79
C HIS A 23 4.17 28.10 11.78
N PRO A 24 3.85 27.95 10.48
CA PRO A 24 4.19 28.93 9.48
C PRO A 24 3.64 30.27 9.92
N ASN A 25 4.55 31.24 10.08
CA ASN A 25 4.24 32.55 10.66
C ASN A 25 3.39 33.34 9.66
N VAL A 26 2.06 33.21 9.77
CA VAL A 26 1.08 33.85 8.86
C VAL A 26 1.18 35.38 8.92
N VAL A 27 1.76 35.91 9.99
CA VAL A 27 1.87 37.37 10.23
C VAL A 27 2.76 38.03 9.16
N LEU A 28 3.85 37.37 8.73
CA LEU A 28 4.79 37.96 7.77
C LEU A 28 4.15 38.18 6.37
N PRO A 29 3.46 37.21 5.75
CA PRO A 29 2.73 37.43 4.51
C PRO A 29 1.61 38.49 4.65
N ILE A 30 0.90 38.53 5.76
CA ILE A 30 -0.14 39.54 6.01
C ILE A 30 0.48 40.95 6.06
N LEU A 31 1.61 41.11 6.77
CA LEU A 31 2.33 42.40 6.83
C LEU A 31 2.78 42.83 5.44
N SER A 32 3.40 41.93 4.66
CA SER A 32 3.82 42.17 3.29
C SER A 32 2.65 42.59 2.40
N PHE A 33 1.50 41.90 2.51
CA PHE A 33 0.30 42.22 1.78
C PHE A 33 -0.26 43.61 2.11
N MET A 34 -0.33 43.95 3.39
CA MET A 34 -0.79 45.28 3.83
C MET A 34 0.12 46.39 3.30
N LEU A 35 1.45 46.20 3.39
CA LEU A 35 2.41 47.18 2.84
C LEU A 35 2.32 47.29 1.31
N LEU A 36 2.09 46.19 0.60
CA LEU A 36 1.86 46.18 -0.84
C LEU A 36 0.62 46.98 -1.22
N ILE A 37 -0.53 46.74 -0.56
CA ILE A 37 -1.77 47.45 -0.85
C ILE A 37 -1.63 48.93 -0.58
N VAL A 38 -1.05 49.32 0.56
CA VAL A 38 -0.82 50.74 0.88
C VAL A 38 0.12 51.40 -0.16
N GLY A 39 1.19 50.70 -0.57
CA GLY A 39 2.10 51.19 -1.61
C GLY A 39 1.39 51.41 -2.95
N LEU A 40 0.51 50.46 -3.38
CA LEU A 40 -0.29 50.59 -4.60
C LEU A 40 -1.26 51.78 -4.54
N ILE A 41 -1.90 52.01 -3.39
CA ILE A 41 -2.80 53.15 -3.18
C ILE A 41 -2.00 54.48 -3.26
N LEU A 42 -0.83 54.55 -2.62
CA LEU A 42 0.03 55.72 -2.67
C LEU A 42 0.53 56.02 -4.08
N ASP A 43 0.86 54.98 -4.83
CA ASP A 43 1.26 55.06 -6.24
C ASP A 43 0.14 55.59 -7.13
N HIS A 44 -1.08 55.11 -6.93
CA HIS A 44 -2.25 55.51 -7.70
C HIS A 44 -2.71 56.95 -7.35
N THR A 45 -2.57 57.35 -6.09
CA THR A 45 -2.98 58.69 -5.64
C THR A 45 -1.95 59.81 -5.97
N GLY A 46 -0.78 59.44 -6.49
CA GLY A 46 0.24 60.40 -6.98
C GLY A 46 0.73 61.37 -5.90
N GLN A 47 0.92 60.92 -4.67
CA GLN A 47 1.36 61.77 -3.55
C GLN A 47 2.77 62.34 -3.79
N GLY A 48 2.95 63.64 -3.76
CA GLY A 48 4.22 64.31 -4.10
C GLY A 48 5.44 63.90 -3.24
N TRP A 49 5.20 63.35 -2.03
CA TRP A 49 6.28 62.84 -1.17
C TRP A 49 6.72 61.42 -1.52
N PHE A 50 5.91 60.67 -2.29
CA PHE A 50 6.23 59.32 -2.70
C PHE A 50 7.17 59.29 -3.91
N SER A 51 8.36 59.86 -3.69
CA SER A 51 9.44 59.97 -4.68
C SER A 51 9.99 58.58 -5.05
N PRO A 52 10.70 58.43 -6.19
CA PRO A 52 11.26 57.14 -6.62
C PRO A 52 12.11 56.44 -5.54
N THR A 53 12.84 57.19 -4.74
CA THR A 53 13.66 56.65 -3.64
C THR A 53 12.79 56.12 -2.48
N VAL A 54 11.75 56.87 -2.10
CA VAL A 54 10.81 56.47 -1.05
C VAL A 54 10.03 55.22 -1.51
N LYS A 55 9.64 55.18 -2.77
CA LYS A 55 8.97 54.07 -3.42
C LYS A 55 9.83 52.79 -3.34
N LEU A 56 11.10 52.87 -3.71
CA LEU A 56 12.03 51.73 -3.60
C LEU A 56 12.14 51.23 -2.16
N VAL A 57 12.35 52.13 -1.19
CA VAL A 57 12.48 51.73 0.23
C VAL A 57 11.19 51.13 0.76
N TRP A 58 10.03 51.68 0.38
CA TRP A 58 8.72 51.13 0.77
C TRP A 58 8.49 49.72 0.28
N TYR A 59 8.67 49.46 -1.01
CA TYR A 59 8.50 48.15 -1.58
C TYR A 59 9.59 47.16 -1.14
N LEU A 60 10.79 47.60 -0.84
CA LEU A 60 11.82 46.76 -0.23
C LEU A 60 11.41 46.35 1.18
N ALA A 61 10.82 47.24 1.99
CA ALA A 61 10.27 46.91 3.29
C ALA A 61 9.10 45.92 3.19
N ALA A 62 8.26 46.04 2.15
CA ALA A 62 7.18 45.09 1.87
C ALA A 62 7.70 43.70 1.39
N PHE A 63 8.84 43.69 0.68
CA PHE A 63 9.46 42.48 0.14
C PHE A 63 10.16 41.64 1.21
N LEU A 64 10.88 42.25 2.14
CA LEU A 64 11.74 41.58 3.10
C LEU A 64 11.03 40.45 3.88
N PRO A 65 9.78 40.61 4.40
CA PRO A 65 9.12 39.56 5.19
C PRO A 65 8.87 38.26 4.42
N VAL A 66 8.64 38.35 3.10
CA VAL A 66 8.33 37.19 2.24
C VAL A 66 9.49 36.76 1.33
N GLY A 67 10.33 37.72 0.90
CA GLY A 67 11.44 37.45 0.00
C GLY A 67 12.69 36.94 0.70
N LEU A 68 13.00 37.46 1.90
CA LEU A 68 14.22 37.06 2.61
C LEU A 68 14.30 35.57 2.93
N PRO A 69 13.21 34.89 3.40
CA PRO A 69 13.22 33.44 3.59
C PRO A 69 13.54 32.68 2.30
N VAL A 70 12.93 33.06 1.18
CA VAL A 70 13.12 32.41 -0.13
C VAL A 70 14.55 32.61 -0.65
N ILE A 71 15.11 33.84 -0.54
CA ILE A 71 16.49 34.11 -0.92
C ILE A 71 17.48 33.35 -0.04
N ARG A 72 17.20 33.22 1.26
CA ARG A 72 18.05 32.46 2.16
C ARG A 72 18.06 30.96 1.78
N GLU A 73 16.92 30.41 1.43
CA GLU A 73 16.85 29.00 0.98
C GLU A 73 17.56 28.81 -0.37
N ALA A 74 17.37 29.76 -1.33
CA ALA A 74 18.12 29.77 -2.59
C ALA A 74 19.63 29.77 -2.36
N TYR A 75 20.12 30.58 -1.40
CA TYR A 75 21.52 30.61 -1.03
C TYR A 75 22.03 29.31 -0.42
N HIS A 76 21.24 28.68 0.48
CA HIS A 76 21.60 27.41 1.07
C HIS A 76 21.66 26.27 0.03
N GLU A 77 20.74 26.23 -0.92
CA GLU A 77 20.74 25.24 -2.02
C GLU A 77 21.92 25.51 -2.98
N ALA A 78 22.23 26.75 -3.28
CA ALA A 78 23.40 27.13 -4.09
C ALA A 78 24.71 26.65 -3.45
N LEU A 79 24.87 26.77 -2.12
CA LEU A 79 26.04 26.24 -1.39
C LEU A 79 26.14 24.70 -1.50
N ARG A 80 25.03 24.01 -1.69
CA ARG A 80 24.98 22.54 -1.97
C ARG A 80 25.22 22.19 -3.44
N LYS A 81 25.59 23.20 -4.26
CA LYS A 81 25.78 23.07 -5.73
C LYS A 81 24.50 22.75 -6.50
N ASP A 82 23.34 22.99 -5.92
CA ASP A 82 22.05 22.88 -6.62
C ASP A 82 21.55 24.29 -6.97
N PHE A 83 21.98 24.77 -8.14
CA PHE A 83 21.70 26.13 -8.62
C PHE A 83 20.36 26.27 -9.34
N PHE A 84 19.74 25.14 -9.71
CA PHE A 84 18.56 25.12 -10.57
C PHE A 84 17.29 24.79 -9.78
N THR A 85 17.13 25.45 -8.62
CA THR A 85 15.94 25.28 -7.77
C THR A 85 14.88 26.35 -8.05
N GLU A 86 13.66 26.08 -7.61
CA GLU A 86 12.55 27.03 -7.66
C GLU A 86 12.85 28.31 -6.86
N PHE A 87 13.53 28.18 -5.72
CA PHE A 87 13.96 29.33 -4.89
C PHE A 87 14.91 30.25 -5.65
N THR A 88 15.84 29.67 -6.42
CA THR A 88 16.78 30.44 -7.25
C THR A 88 16.05 31.19 -8.37
N LEU A 89 15.11 30.50 -9.07
CA LEU A 89 14.31 31.10 -10.14
C LEU A 89 13.48 32.29 -9.63
N MET A 90 12.78 32.11 -8.49
CA MET A 90 11.97 33.16 -7.87
C MET A 90 12.84 34.33 -7.38
N SER A 91 14.00 34.05 -6.78
CA SER A 91 14.94 35.08 -6.33
C SER A 91 15.49 35.91 -7.49
N VAL A 92 15.88 35.24 -8.59
CA VAL A 92 16.37 35.93 -9.81
C VAL A 92 15.26 36.77 -10.45
N ALA A 93 14.06 36.24 -10.58
CA ALA A 93 12.93 36.95 -11.16
C ALA A 93 12.54 38.19 -10.37
N SER A 94 12.44 38.07 -9.03
CA SER A 94 12.09 39.20 -8.17
C SER A 94 13.20 40.28 -8.14
N THR A 95 14.48 39.87 -8.08
CA THR A 95 15.61 40.82 -8.15
C THR A 95 15.64 41.50 -9.51
N GLY A 96 15.38 40.77 -10.59
CA GLY A 96 15.25 41.33 -11.93
C GLY A 96 14.12 42.35 -12.04
N ALA A 97 12.94 42.05 -11.47
CA ALA A 97 11.80 42.99 -11.43
C ALA A 97 12.13 44.27 -10.65
N PHE A 98 12.84 44.15 -9.52
CA PHE A 98 13.36 45.33 -8.82
C PHE A 98 14.33 46.17 -9.69
N SER A 99 15.18 45.51 -10.47
CA SER A 99 16.18 46.20 -11.31
C SER A 99 15.58 47.02 -12.46
N ILE A 100 14.39 46.61 -12.93
CA ILE A 100 13.65 47.32 -14.00
C ILE A 100 12.59 48.28 -13.47
N GLY A 101 12.48 48.44 -12.14
CA GLY A 101 11.54 49.38 -11.52
C GLY A 101 10.12 48.83 -11.26
N GLU A 102 9.87 47.56 -11.55
CA GLU A 102 8.60 46.87 -11.31
C GLU A 102 8.50 46.37 -9.86
N TYR A 103 8.62 47.31 -8.90
CA TYR A 103 8.68 47.00 -7.46
C TYR A 103 7.44 46.31 -6.93
N PRO A 104 6.20 46.76 -7.26
CA PRO A 104 4.97 46.10 -6.79
C PRO A 104 4.90 44.65 -7.25
N GLU A 105 5.29 44.38 -8.49
CA GLU A 105 5.27 43.03 -9.07
C GLU A 105 6.28 42.11 -8.40
N ALA A 106 7.49 42.58 -8.09
CA ALA A 106 8.50 41.84 -7.37
C ALA A 106 7.99 41.40 -5.98
N VAL A 107 7.31 42.27 -5.24
CA VAL A 107 6.72 41.96 -3.95
C VAL A 107 5.57 40.95 -4.10
N ALA A 108 4.71 41.19 -5.09
CA ALA A 108 3.55 40.32 -5.34
C ALA A 108 3.95 38.89 -5.70
N VAL A 109 4.96 38.71 -6.55
CA VAL A 109 5.51 37.40 -6.92
C VAL A 109 5.91 36.61 -5.67
N MET A 110 6.71 37.21 -4.79
CA MET A 110 7.15 36.54 -3.55
C MET A 110 6.01 36.31 -2.58
N LEU A 111 5.08 37.24 -2.47
CA LEU A 111 3.91 37.11 -1.61
C LEU A 111 3.01 35.97 -2.05
N PHE A 112 2.63 35.92 -3.34
CA PHE A 112 1.80 34.86 -3.87
C PHE A 112 2.51 33.51 -3.85
N TYR A 113 3.83 33.47 -4.11
CA TYR A 113 4.62 32.25 -3.96
C TYR A 113 4.56 31.75 -2.52
N THR A 114 4.86 32.60 -1.52
CA THR A 114 4.86 32.21 -0.11
C THR A 114 3.47 31.77 0.37
N VAL A 115 2.41 32.49 -0.01
CA VAL A 115 1.03 32.13 0.31
C VAL A 115 0.64 30.82 -0.39
N GLY A 116 1.02 30.66 -1.65
CA GLY A 116 0.80 29.45 -2.43
C GLY A 116 1.47 28.22 -1.78
N GLU A 117 2.73 28.33 -1.43
CA GLU A 117 3.50 27.31 -0.72
C GLU A 117 2.86 26.95 0.63
N MET A 118 2.44 27.95 1.41
CA MET A 118 1.73 27.72 2.67
C MET A 118 0.41 26.93 2.46
N LEU A 119 -0.38 27.28 1.45
CA LEU A 119 -1.62 26.60 1.14
C LEU A 119 -1.36 25.17 0.67
N GLN A 120 -0.37 24.97 -0.19
CA GLN A 120 0.05 23.65 -0.67
C GLN A 120 0.54 22.77 0.48
N ASN A 121 1.43 23.30 1.34
CA ASN A 121 1.97 22.55 2.48
C ASN A 121 0.85 22.15 3.46
N ARG A 122 -0.10 23.05 3.75
CA ARG A 122 -1.30 22.71 4.57
C ARG A 122 -2.20 21.67 3.91
N ALA A 123 -2.38 21.74 2.60
CA ALA A 123 -3.18 20.76 1.87
C ALA A 123 -2.54 19.38 1.87
N VAL A 124 -1.21 19.31 1.64
CA VAL A 124 -0.41 18.09 1.72
C VAL A 124 -0.40 17.53 3.14
N GLU A 125 -0.18 18.38 4.14
CA GLU A 125 -0.19 17.99 5.55
C GLU A 125 -1.55 17.43 5.97
N ARG A 126 -2.66 18.10 5.64
CA ARG A 126 -4.02 17.58 5.88
C ARG A 126 -4.28 16.27 5.17
N ALA A 127 -3.84 16.14 3.93
CA ALA A 127 -3.98 14.89 3.18
C ALA A 127 -3.16 13.76 3.83
N SER A 128 -1.93 14.04 4.22
CA SER A 128 -1.04 13.11 4.93
C SER A 128 -1.59 12.76 6.31
N GLN A 129 -2.04 13.73 7.10
CA GLN A 129 -2.66 13.51 8.40
C GLN A 129 -3.96 12.70 8.29
N ASN A 130 -4.80 12.94 7.29
CA ASN A 130 -6.00 12.16 7.06
C ASN A 130 -5.66 10.69 6.76
N ILE A 131 -4.59 10.42 6.02
CA ILE A 131 -4.10 9.07 5.76
C ILE A 131 -3.51 8.47 7.03
N SER A 132 -2.67 9.21 7.75
CA SER A 132 -2.07 8.77 9.02
C SER A 132 -3.13 8.52 10.10
N ARG A 133 -4.13 9.40 10.24
CA ARG A 133 -5.25 9.22 11.19
C ARG A 133 -6.13 8.03 10.86
N LEU A 134 -6.27 7.67 9.60
CA LEU A 134 -7.00 6.45 9.19
C LEU A 134 -6.22 5.17 9.54
N LEU A 135 -4.91 5.29 9.71
CA LEU A 135 -4.00 4.21 10.08
C LEU A 135 -3.64 4.27 11.58
N ASP A 136 -3.62 5.47 12.18
CA ASP A 136 -3.25 5.68 13.59
C ASP A 136 -4.47 5.54 14.51
N VAL A 137 -4.90 4.32 14.61
CA VAL A 137 -6.05 3.89 15.40
C VAL A 137 -5.60 3.34 16.76
N ARG A 138 -4.49 3.84 17.30
CA ARG A 138 -3.88 3.32 18.53
C ARG A 138 -4.54 3.87 19.77
N PRO A 139 -4.92 3.01 20.75
CA PRO A 139 -5.21 3.47 22.10
C PRO A 139 -3.95 4.05 22.75
N GLU A 140 -4.06 5.24 23.31
CA GLU A 140 -2.94 5.87 24.04
C GLU A 140 -2.70 5.21 25.39
N ARG A 141 -3.72 4.57 25.97
CA ARG A 141 -3.70 3.93 27.28
C ARG A 141 -4.45 2.61 27.28
N THR A 142 -4.07 1.72 28.20
CA THR A 142 -4.70 0.42 28.43
C THR A 142 -4.69 0.05 29.91
N ASP A 143 -5.69 -0.72 30.33
CA ASP A 143 -5.81 -1.22 31.68
C ASP A 143 -5.10 -2.58 31.79
N VAL A 144 -3.99 -2.62 32.56
CA VAL A 144 -3.17 -3.83 32.79
C VAL A 144 -3.37 -4.33 34.21
N PHE A 145 -3.51 -5.65 34.36
CA PHE A 145 -3.62 -6.29 35.67
C PHE A 145 -2.25 -6.52 36.28
N ARG A 146 -1.93 -5.78 37.35
CA ARG A 146 -0.69 -5.90 38.16
C ARG A 146 -1.04 -5.89 39.63
N GLU A 147 -0.40 -6.73 40.44
CA GLU A 147 -0.52 -6.78 41.90
C GLU A 147 -1.97 -6.78 42.43
N GLY A 148 -2.88 -7.48 41.70
CA GLY A 148 -4.27 -7.62 42.11
C GLY A 148 -5.21 -6.49 41.65
N ASN A 149 -4.71 -5.44 41.00
CA ASN A 149 -5.47 -4.29 40.53
C ASN A 149 -5.24 -3.99 39.02
N TYR A 150 -6.21 -3.32 38.38
CA TYR A 150 -6.02 -2.76 37.05
C TYR A 150 -5.38 -1.38 37.14
N ILE A 151 -4.25 -1.21 36.48
CA ILE A 151 -3.49 0.03 36.40
C ILE A 151 -3.53 0.53 34.93
N ASN A 152 -3.84 1.81 34.77
CA ASN A 152 -3.92 2.44 33.45
C ASN A 152 -2.55 2.95 33.00
N VAL A 153 -1.94 2.27 32.02
CA VAL A 153 -0.57 2.53 31.53
C VAL A 153 -0.53 2.75 30.01
N SER A 154 0.61 3.21 29.50
CA SER A 154 0.86 3.23 28.06
C SER A 154 1.03 1.80 27.53
N PRO A 155 0.48 1.44 26.36
CA PRO A 155 0.70 0.13 25.74
C PRO A 155 2.18 -0.24 25.55
N LYS A 156 3.08 0.74 25.46
CA LYS A 156 4.53 0.54 25.37
C LYS A 156 5.15 -0.02 26.66
N GLU A 157 4.48 0.17 27.79
CA GLU A 157 4.96 -0.27 29.10
C GLU A 157 4.47 -1.68 29.47
N VAL A 158 3.60 -2.26 28.63
CA VAL A 158 3.03 -3.59 28.84
C VAL A 158 4.01 -4.65 28.35
N ARG A 159 4.23 -5.67 29.18
CA ARG A 159 5.15 -6.78 28.89
C ARG A 159 4.39 -7.99 28.36
N THR A 160 5.07 -8.81 27.58
CA THR A 160 4.56 -10.11 27.15
C THR A 160 4.23 -10.98 28.38
N GLY A 161 3.05 -11.65 28.36
CA GLY A 161 2.52 -12.44 29.45
C GLY A 161 1.64 -11.65 30.44
N GLU A 162 1.63 -10.31 30.38
CA GLU A 162 0.69 -9.52 31.18
C GLU A 162 -0.73 -9.57 30.63
N ARG A 163 -1.72 -9.38 31.51
CA ARG A 163 -3.14 -9.37 31.12
C ARG A 163 -3.64 -7.95 31.02
N ILE A 164 -4.28 -7.66 29.89
CA ILE A 164 -4.96 -6.39 29.65
C ILE A 164 -6.47 -6.59 29.64
N GLU A 165 -7.21 -5.56 30.03
CA GLU A 165 -8.66 -5.53 29.97
C GLU A 165 -9.13 -4.43 28.99
N VAL A 166 -10.04 -4.78 28.08
CA VAL A 166 -10.61 -3.84 27.11
C VAL A 166 -12.13 -3.91 27.17
N LYS A 167 -12.76 -2.74 27.34
CA LYS A 167 -14.20 -2.57 27.48
C LYS A 167 -14.90 -2.59 26.09
N PRO A 168 -16.22 -2.87 26.03
CA PRO A 168 -16.99 -2.78 24.80
C PRO A 168 -16.84 -1.41 24.11
N GLY A 169 -16.66 -1.41 22.78
CA GLY A 169 -16.34 -0.24 22.00
C GLY A 169 -14.87 0.19 22.08
N GLY A 170 -14.08 -0.38 22.99
CA GLY A 170 -12.64 -0.16 23.10
C GLY A 170 -11.88 -0.90 22.00
N ARG A 171 -10.72 -0.35 21.65
CA ARG A 171 -9.79 -0.98 20.71
C ARG A 171 -8.72 -1.76 21.45
N ILE A 172 -8.39 -2.90 20.87
CA ILE A 172 -7.31 -3.75 21.36
C ILE A 172 -5.97 -3.03 21.14
N PRO A 173 -5.17 -2.77 22.21
CA PRO A 173 -3.92 -2.03 22.10
C PRO A 173 -2.71 -2.89 21.69
N LEU A 174 -2.75 -4.20 21.96
CA LEU A 174 -1.64 -5.14 21.78
C LEU A 174 -2.15 -6.50 21.32
N ASP A 175 -1.33 -7.23 20.56
CA ASP A 175 -1.65 -8.60 20.15
C ASP A 175 -1.61 -9.52 21.37
N GLY A 176 -2.52 -10.50 21.42
CA GLY A 176 -2.58 -11.44 22.53
C GLY A 176 -3.59 -12.56 22.34
N ILE A 177 -3.78 -13.36 23.39
CA ILE A 177 -4.66 -14.53 23.40
C ILE A 177 -5.92 -14.23 24.22
N LEU A 178 -7.09 -14.45 23.61
CA LEU A 178 -8.38 -14.24 24.24
C LEU A 178 -8.61 -15.22 25.39
N GLN A 179 -9.06 -14.71 26.54
CA GLN A 179 -9.33 -15.50 27.73
C GLN A 179 -10.83 -15.83 27.91
N GLU A 180 -11.73 -15.11 27.25
CA GLU A 180 -13.18 -15.31 27.26
C GLU A 180 -13.63 -16.41 26.30
N THR A 181 -14.79 -17.04 26.60
CA THR A 181 -15.30 -18.21 25.87
C THR A 181 -15.61 -17.89 24.41
N GLU A 182 -16.31 -16.76 24.16
CA GLU A 182 -16.68 -16.33 22.81
C GLU A 182 -16.97 -14.83 22.84
N VAL A 183 -16.38 -14.06 21.89
CA VAL A 183 -16.55 -12.61 21.76
C VAL A 183 -16.58 -12.19 20.30
N SER A 184 -17.41 -11.20 19.98
CA SER A 184 -17.44 -10.56 18.66
C SER A 184 -16.52 -9.35 18.61
N PHE A 185 -15.77 -9.23 17.51
CA PHE A 185 -14.87 -8.11 17.24
C PHE A 185 -15.17 -7.48 15.88
N ASP A 186 -15.15 -6.16 15.82
CA ASP A 186 -15.09 -5.43 14.55
C ASP A 186 -13.62 -5.36 14.10
N THR A 187 -13.34 -5.98 12.97
CA THR A 187 -12.00 -6.05 12.37
C THR A 187 -11.83 -5.08 11.20
N SER A 188 -12.84 -4.25 10.91
CA SER A 188 -12.89 -3.38 9.73
C SER A 188 -11.69 -2.44 9.58
N ALA A 189 -11.12 -2.00 10.70
CA ALA A 189 -9.94 -1.14 10.71
C ALA A 189 -8.65 -1.85 10.24
N LEU A 190 -8.58 -3.18 10.38
CA LEU A 190 -7.43 -3.99 9.99
C LEU A 190 -7.66 -4.67 8.63
N THR A 191 -8.79 -5.36 8.49
CA THR A 191 -9.05 -6.22 7.33
C THR A 191 -9.90 -5.54 6.25
N GLY A 192 -10.54 -4.40 6.57
CA GLY A 192 -11.52 -3.76 5.69
C GLY A 192 -12.85 -4.49 5.58
N GLU A 193 -13.10 -5.52 6.41
CA GLU A 193 -14.36 -6.26 6.47
C GLU A 193 -15.37 -5.56 7.37
N SER A 194 -16.62 -5.42 6.89
CA SER A 194 -17.70 -4.79 7.68
C SER A 194 -18.43 -5.76 8.61
N MET A 195 -18.26 -7.08 8.43
CA MET A 195 -18.89 -8.08 9.28
C MET A 195 -18.05 -8.37 10.51
N PRO A 196 -18.66 -8.37 11.72
CA PRO A 196 -17.96 -8.73 12.94
C PRO A 196 -17.43 -10.18 12.89
N ARG A 197 -16.23 -10.38 13.42
CA ARG A 197 -15.60 -11.70 13.56
C ARG A 197 -15.79 -12.24 14.97
N ILE A 198 -16.27 -13.46 15.09
CA ILE A 198 -16.42 -14.13 16.39
C ILE A 198 -15.14 -14.91 16.69
N LEU A 199 -14.50 -14.61 17.82
CA LEU A 199 -13.32 -15.31 18.32
C LEU A 199 -13.64 -16.03 19.63
N ARG A 200 -12.97 -17.17 19.84
CA ARG A 200 -13.15 -18.03 21.00
C ARG A 200 -11.90 -18.05 21.86
N LYS A 201 -12.05 -18.48 23.12
CA LYS A 201 -10.94 -18.65 24.07
C LYS A 201 -9.78 -19.40 23.43
N GLY A 202 -8.58 -18.85 23.58
CA GLY A 202 -7.36 -19.38 22.97
C GLY A 202 -7.09 -18.87 21.55
N ASN A 203 -8.03 -18.18 20.91
CA ASN A 203 -7.75 -17.54 19.63
C ASN A 203 -6.88 -16.27 19.81
N GLU A 204 -6.07 -15.97 18.81
CA GLU A 204 -5.28 -14.76 18.76
C GLU A 204 -6.17 -13.54 18.44
N VAL A 205 -6.00 -12.47 19.20
CA VAL A 205 -6.65 -11.17 19.03
C VAL A 205 -5.57 -10.17 18.65
N LEU A 206 -5.80 -9.39 17.60
CA LEU A 206 -4.82 -8.47 17.06
C LEU A 206 -5.09 -7.02 17.52
N ALA A 207 -4.02 -6.28 17.72
CA ALA A 207 -4.08 -4.84 18.00
C ALA A 207 -4.84 -4.10 16.88
N GLY A 208 -5.75 -3.20 17.26
CA GLY A 208 -6.60 -2.46 16.34
C GLY A 208 -8.02 -3.00 16.16
N MET A 209 -8.32 -4.24 16.54
CA MET A 209 -9.69 -4.77 16.60
C MET A 209 -10.52 -4.01 17.65
N ILE A 210 -11.82 -3.83 17.39
CA ILE A 210 -12.76 -3.19 18.34
C ILE A 210 -13.60 -4.27 19.01
N VAL A 211 -13.66 -4.24 20.32
CA VAL A 211 -14.47 -5.17 21.11
C VAL A 211 -15.95 -4.85 20.97
N LEU A 212 -16.78 -5.86 20.67
CA LEU A 212 -18.24 -5.73 20.63
C LEU A 212 -18.86 -6.57 21.75
N GLY A 213 -19.84 -5.99 22.42
CA GLY A 213 -20.71 -6.68 23.37
C GLY A 213 -20.22 -6.69 24.80
N GLN A 214 -19.14 -7.37 25.15
CA GLN A 214 -18.67 -7.54 26.54
C GLN A 214 -17.21 -7.14 26.74
N THR A 215 -16.82 -6.87 27.99
CA THR A 215 -15.42 -6.63 28.38
C THR A 215 -14.59 -7.89 28.15
N VAL A 216 -13.40 -7.74 27.60
CA VAL A 216 -12.49 -8.85 27.26
C VAL A 216 -11.17 -8.71 28.01
N ARG A 217 -10.61 -9.88 28.37
CA ARG A 217 -9.27 -10.02 28.94
C ARG A 217 -8.40 -10.72 27.93
N ILE A 218 -7.22 -10.15 27.72
CA ILE A 218 -6.27 -10.63 26.70
C ILE A 218 -4.93 -10.79 27.38
N GLU A 219 -4.31 -11.94 27.21
CA GLU A 219 -2.94 -12.20 27.62
C GLU A 219 -2.01 -11.81 26.48
N VAL A 220 -1.17 -10.80 26.70
CA VAL A 220 -0.30 -10.22 25.68
C VAL A 220 0.76 -11.23 25.24
N ASN A 221 0.83 -11.53 23.95
CA ASN A 221 1.80 -12.47 23.39
C ASN A 221 2.95 -11.80 22.63
N ARG A 222 2.82 -10.52 22.26
CA ARG A 222 3.85 -9.75 21.54
C ARG A 222 4.03 -8.36 22.14
N PRO A 223 5.27 -7.81 22.13
CA PRO A 223 5.52 -6.44 22.56
C PRO A 223 4.91 -5.42 21.59
N TYR A 224 4.74 -4.18 22.06
CA TYR A 224 4.08 -3.10 21.32
C TYR A 224 4.65 -2.88 19.90
N GLU A 225 5.98 -2.88 19.74
CA GLU A 225 6.66 -2.64 18.47
C GLU A 225 6.42 -3.77 17.45
N GLN A 226 6.10 -4.96 17.91
CA GLN A 226 5.83 -6.16 17.10
C GLN A 226 4.34 -6.43 16.92
N SER A 227 3.45 -5.56 17.43
CA SER A 227 2.01 -5.71 17.26
C SER A 227 1.61 -5.57 15.77
N ALA A 228 0.53 -6.24 15.36
CA ALA A 228 0.01 -6.20 13.99
C ALA A 228 -0.17 -4.75 13.49
N LEU A 229 -0.73 -3.89 14.32
CA LEU A 229 -0.94 -2.49 14.00
C LEU A 229 0.38 -1.71 13.86
N ALA A 230 1.39 -1.97 14.70
CA ALA A 230 2.69 -1.34 14.59
C ALA A 230 3.38 -1.72 13.28
N ARG A 231 3.33 -3.00 12.89
CA ARG A 231 3.88 -3.50 11.62
C ARG A 231 3.19 -2.88 10.41
N ILE A 232 1.87 -2.78 10.40
CA ILE A 232 1.11 -2.12 9.32
C ILE A 232 1.59 -0.67 9.15
N LEU A 233 1.76 0.06 10.25
CA LEU A 233 2.20 1.46 10.19
C LEU A 233 3.63 1.62 9.67
N VAL A 234 4.54 0.73 10.06
CA VAL A 234 5.91 0.69 9.51
C VAL A 234 5.85 0.41 8.01
N LEU A 235 5.11 -0.62 7.57
CA LEU A 235 4.98 -0.96 6.16
C LEU A 235 4.41 0.19 5.32
N VAL A 236 3.38 0.88 5.81
CA VAL A 236 2.81 2.03 5.10
C VAL A 236 3.78 3.20 5.03
N LYS A 237 4.54 3.45 6.11
CA LYS A 237 5.58 4.49 6.13
C LYS A 237 6.70 4.16 5.16
N ASP A 238 7.24 2.95 5.20
CA ASP A 238 8.31 2.50 4.30
C ASP A 238 7.84 2.49 2.84
N ALA A 239 6.55 2.12 2.60
CA ALA A 239 5.95 2.18 1.28
C ALA A 239 5.91 3.60 0.71
N ALA A 240 5.66 4.61 1.55
CA ALA A 240 5.68 6.02 1.15
C ALA A 240 7.10 6.49 0.78
N GLU A 241 8.15 5.88 1.33
CA GLU A 241 9.55 6.20 1.02
C GLU A 241 10.05 5.56 -0.29
N ARG A 242 9.46 4.44 -0.71
CA ARG A 242 9.79 3.74 -1.98
C ARG A 242 9.10 4.40 -3.16
N LYS A 243 9.84 5.23 -3.88
CA LYS A 243 9.34 6.12 -4.94
C LYS A 243 8.84 5.39 -6.17
N ALA A 244 7.68 5.81 -6.67
CA ALA A 244 7.13 5.33 -7.92
C ALA A 244 7.96 5.77 -9.15
N PRO A 245 7.93 5.03 -10.28
CA PRO A 245 8.63 5.42 -11.51
C PRO A 245 8.26 6.81 -12.01
N ALA A 246 7.01 7.25 -11.83
CA ALA A 246 6.58 8.59 -12.18
C ALA A 246 7.27 9.69 -11.35
N GLU A 247 7.54 9.45 -10.07
CA GLU A 247 8.29 10.39 -9.23
C GLU A 247 9.75 10.48 -9.66
N LEU A 248 10.36 9.35 -10.01
CA LEU A 248 11.73 9.30 -10.54
C LEU A 248 11.82 10.01 -11.89
N PHE A 249 10.79 9.87 -12.74
CA PHE A 249 10.70 10.58 -14.02
C PHE A 249 10.65 12.10 -13.81
N ILE A 250 9.81 12.60 -12.90
CA ILE A 250 9.68 14.03 -12.61
C ILE A 250 11.00 14.61 -12.12
N ARG A 251 11.73 13.90 -11.26
CA ARG A 251 13.06 14.33 -10.81
C ARG A 251 14.07 14.43 -11.97
N ARG A 252 14.08 13.44 -12.88
CA ARG A 252 14.93 13.49 -14.06
C ARG A 252 14.51 14.63 -15.00
N PHE A 253 13.20 14.78 -15.21
CA PHE A 253 12.64 15.85 -16.03
C PHE A 253 13.05 17.23 -15.50
N ALA A 254 12.88 17.50 -14.21
CA ALA A 254 13.24 18.77 -13.60
C ALA A 254 14.72 19.13 -13.82
N ARG A 255 15.62 18.15 -13.74
CA ARG A 255 17.08 18.36 -13.96
C ARG A 255 17.41 18.88 -15.36
N PHE A 256 16.66 18.49 -16.40
CA PHE A 256 16.87 18.96 -17.77
C PHE A 256 15.99 20.18 -18.10
N TYR A 257 14.79 20.19 -17.56
CA TYR A 257 13.79 21.21 -17.82
C TYR A 257 14.24 22.58 -17.30
N THR A 258 14.72 22.67 -16.06
CA THR A 258 15.09 23.97 -15.44
C THR A 258 16.24 24.68 -16.18
N PRO A 259 17.37 24.02 -16.51
CA PRO A 259 18.39 24.65 -17.36
C PRO A 259 17.87 25.05 -18.74
N ALA A 260 17.06 24.21 -19.38
CA ALA A 260 16.50 24.53 -20.70
C ALA A 260 15.64 25.80 -20.66
N VAL A 261 14.83 25.95 -19.63
CA VAL A 261 13.99 27.15 -19.42
C VAL A 261 14.83 28.40 -19.21
N ILE A 262 15.90 28.32 -18.43
CA ILE A 262 16.81 29.47 -18.22
C ILE A 262 17.43 29.91 -19.55
N VAL A 263 17.88 28.94 -20.36
CA VAL A 263 18.42 29.24 -21.70
C VAL A 263 17.36 29.88 -22.58
N LEU A 264 16.12 29.36 -22.57
CA LEU A 264 15.01 29.94 -23.34
C LEU A 264 14.67 31.35 -22.87
N ALA A 265 14.65 31.61 -21.57
CA ALA A 265 14.43 32.95 -21.01
C ALA A 265 15.52 33.92 -21.46
N LEU A 266 16.79 33.49 -21.44
CA LEU A 266 17.91 34.30 -21.98
C LEU A 266 17.75 34.56 -23.48
N LEU A 267 17.30 33.55 -24.26
CA LEU A 267 17.04 33.74 -25.69
C LEU A 267 15.89 34.71 -25.95
N ILE A 268 14.84 34.73 -25.13
CA ILE A 268 13.74 35.72 -25.21
C ILE A 268 14.28 37.15 -25.07
N VAL A 269 15.31 37.37 -24.26
CA VAL A 269 15.91 38.68 -24.07
C VAL A 269 16.95 39.01 -25.14
N THR A 270 17.82 38.06 -25.49
CA THR A 270 19.00 38.29 -26.31
C THR A 270 18.71 38.28 -27.82
N VAL A 271 17.85 37.35 -28.28
CA VAL A 271 17.55 37.27 -29.74
C VAL A 271 16.90 38.55 -30.27
N PRO A 272 15.87 39.15 -29.62
CA PRO A 272 15.33 40.42 -30.04
C PRO A 272 16.34 41.58 -29.97
N ALA A 273 17.29 41.54 -29.03
CA ALA A 273 18.37 42.55 -28.99
C ALA A 273 19.26 42.47 -30.24
N PHE A 274 19.65 41.25 -30.65
CA PHE A 274 20.41 41.05 -31.89
C PHE A 274 19.61 41.43 -33.14
N THR A 275 18.30 41.10 -33.18
CA THR A 275 17.44 41.48 -34.32
C THR A 275 17.28 43.01 -34.41
N GLY A 276 17.20 43.72 -33.29
CA GLY A 276 17.18 45.18 -33.23
C GLY A 276 18.47 45.83 -33.73
N LEU A 277 19.62 45.18 -33.54
CA LEU A 277 20.89 45.62 -34.10
C LEU A 277 20.99 45.42 -35.63
N MET A 278 20.37 44.34 -36.15
CA MET A 278 20.42 43.99 -37.58
C MET A 278 19.30 44.63 -38.41
N MET A 279 18.16 44.93 -37.80
CA MET A 279 16.97 45.49 -38.47
C MET A 279 16.56 46.79 -37.79
N PRO A 280 16.91 47.97 -38.37
CA PRO A 280 16.54 49.27 -37.81
C PRO A 280 15.04 49.53 -37.66
N SER A 281 14.20 48.76 -38.39
CA SER A 281 12.74 48.80 -38.25
C SER A 281 12.20 48.11 -37.00
N PHE A 282 13.00 47.28 -36.33
CA PHE A 282 12.61 46.59 -35.10
C PHE A 282 13.08 47.41 -33.87
N GLN A 283 12.12 47.99 -33.18
CA GLN A 283 12.40 48.74 -31.94
C GLN A 283 12.58 47.76 -30.77
N TYR A 284 13.81 47.56 -30.34
CA TYR A 284 14.13 46.80 -29.14
C TYR A 284 14.03 47.67 -27.90
N VAL A 285 13.16 47.32 -26.96
CA VAL A 285 13.07 47.97 -25.64
C VAL A 285 13.53 46.94 -24.60
N PHE A 286 14.70 47.15 -24.02
CA PHE A 286 15.33 46.22 -23.07
C PHE A 286 14.40 45.89 -21.89
N HIS A 287 13.70 46.89 -21.35
CA HIS A 287 12.75 46.73 -20.25
C HIS A 287 11.66 45.68 -20.57
N ASP A 288 11.01 45.77 -21.74
CA ASP A 288 9.91 44.92 -22.12
C ASP A 288 10.35 43.45 -22.36
N TRP A 289 11.50 43.28 -23.01
CA TRP A 289 12.02 41.95 -23.29
C TRP A 289 12.60 41.29 -22.03
N LEU A 290 13.23 42.04 -21.14
CA LEU A 290 13.66 41.52 -19.85
C LEU A 290 12.46 41.13 -19.00
N TYR A 291 11.42 41.97 -18.94
CA TYR A 291 10.16 41.64 -18.25
C TYR A 291 9.55 40.33 -18.76
N ARG A 292 9.45 40.12 -20.08
CA ARG A 292 8.98 38.87 -20.67
C ARG A 292 9.84 37.65 -20.26
N GLY A 293 11.15 37.81 -20.24
CA GLY A 293 12.10 36.82 -19.78
C GLY A 293 11.87 36.43 -18.31
N LEU A 294 11.64 37.44 -17.44
CA LEU A 294 11.34 37.23 -16.02
C LEU A 294 9.99 36.53 -15.82
N VAL A 295 8.95 36.96 -16.55
CA VAL A 295 7.63 36.28 -16.56
C VAL A 295 7.79 34.82 -16.96
N PHE A 296 8.56 34.54 -18.02
CA PHE A 296 8.82 33.20 -18.49
C PHE A 296 9.52 32.32 -17.44
N LEU A 297 10.50 32.89 -16.71
CA LEU A 297 11.19 32.20 -15.60
C LEU A 297 10.23 31.85 -14.47
N VAL A 298 9.36 32.77 -14.05
CA VAL A 298 8.41 32.54 -12.96
C VAL A 298 7.42 31.41 -13.29
N ILE A 299 6.86 31.41 -14.51
CA ILE A 299 5.91 30.38 -14.97
C ILE A 299 6.55 29.00 -14.99
N SER A 300 7.85 28.91 -15.16
CA SER A 300 8.55 27.66 -15.46
C SER A 300 8.74 26.72 -14.27
N CYS A 301 8.41 27.13 -13.01
CA CYS A 301 8.50 26.22 -11.86
C CYS A 301 7.56 24.99 -12.02
N PRO A 302 8.03 23.75 -11.95
CA PRO A 302 7.17 22.56 -12.04
C PRO A 302 6.46 22.20 -10.73
N CYS A 303 6.13 23.20 -9.86
CA CYS A 303 5.67 23.01 -8.48
C CYS A 303 4.45 22.06 -8.37
N ALA A 304 3.46 22.21 -9.28
CA ALA A 304 2.28 21.34 -9.30
C ALA A 304 2.61 19.86 -9.51
N LEU A 305 3.62 19.55 -10.33
CA LEU A 305 4.03 18.16 -10.62
C LEU A 305 4.80 17.55 -9.45
N VAL A 306 5.71 18.30 -8.86
CA VAL A 306 6.58 17.84 -7.77
C VAL A 306 5.76 17.44 -6.54
N ILE A 307 4.66 18.13 -6.26
CA ILE A 307 3.81 17.89 -5.08
C ILE A 307 2.71 16.89 -5.36
N SER A 308 1.99 17.04 -6.49
CA SER A 308 0.75 16.26 -6.72
C SER A 308 0.99 14.79 -7.04
N VAL A 309 2.13 14.44 -7.62
CA VAL A 309 2.42 13.05 -8.01
C VAL A 309 2.75 12.18 -6.81
N PRO A 310 3.70 12.54 -5.91
CA PRO A 310 3.89 11.79 -4.67
C PRO A 310 2.61 11.69 -3.84
N LEU A 311 1.86 12.79 -3.71
CA LEU A 311 0.59 12.80 -2.99
C LEU A 311 -0.44 11.84 -3.60
N GLY A 312 -0.49 11.71 -4.92
CA GLY A 312 -1.36 10.75 -5.62
C GLY A 312 -1.02 9.31 -5.27
N TYR A 313 0.27 8.93 -5.30
CA TYR A 313 0.71 7.59 -4.90
C TYR A 313 0.50 7.33 -3.41
N PHE A 314 0.82 8.29 -2.55
CA PHE A 314 0.57 8.19 -1.12
C PHE A 314 -0.93 8.01 -0.82
N GLY A 315 -1.79 8.76 -1.52
CA GLY A 315 -3.25 8.59 -1.45
C GLY A 315 -3.71 7.21 -1.91
N GLY A 316 -3.09 6.66 -2.97
CA GLY A 316 -3.35 5.31 -3.48
C GLY A 316 -2.99 4.21 -2.47
N ILE A 317 -1.81 4.32 -1.84
CA ILE A 317 -1.37 3.41 -0.77
C ILE A 317 -2.34 3.48 0.42
N GLY A 318 -2.74 4.69 0.84
CA GLY A 318 -3.72 4.88 1.90
C GLY A 318 -5.11 4.34 1.57
N ALA A 319 -5.55 4.43 0.32
CA ALA A 319 -6.81 3.85 -0.15
C ALA A 319 -6.76 2.31 -0.13
N ALA A 320 -5.64 1.72 -0.57
CA ALA A 320 -5.39 0.28 -0.55
C ALA A 320 -5.36 -0.26 0.89
N SER A 321 -4.66 0.41 1.79
CA SER A 321 -4.58 0.01 3.21
C SER A 321 -5.97 -0.04 3.86
N ARG A 322 -6.86 0.93 3.56
CA ARG A 322 -8.26 0.88 4.02
C ARG A 322 -9.09 -0.25 3.42
N ALA A 323 -8.67 -0.80 2.31
CA ALA A 323 -9.29 -1.98 1.70
C ALA A 323 -8.70 -3.29 2.24
N GLY A 324 -7.79 -3.24 3.22
CA GLY A 324 -7.07 -4.41 3.73
C GLY A 324 -5.94 -4.87 2.80
N ILE A 325 -5.38 -3.98 1.99
CA ILE A 325 -4.31 -4.27 1.02
C ILE A 325 -3.11 -3.38 1.33
N LEU A 326 -1.98 -3.98 1.67
CA LEU A 326 -0.74 -3.26 1.96
C LEU A 326 0.22 -3.36 0.78
N PHE A 327 0.65 -2.22 0.25
CA PHE A 327 1.73 -2.12 -0.72
C PHE A 327 3.04 -1.75 -0.03
N LYS A 328 4.13 -2.42 -0.33
CA LYS A 328 5.47 -2.07 0.19
C LYS A 328 6.15 -0.91 -0.53
N GLY A 329 5.51 -0.32 -1.53
CA GLY A 329 6.05 0.82 -2.25
C GLY A 329 5.14 1.37 -3.34
N GLY A 330 5.29 2.65 -3.66
CA GLY A 330 4.62 3.29 -4.79
C GLY A 330 5.01 2.67 -6.15
N ASN A 331 6.23 2.11 -6.25
CA ASN A 331 6.68 1.36 -7.41
C ASN A 331 5.82 0.10 -7.65
N TYR A 332 5.42 -0.62 -6.60
CA TYR A 332 4.55 -1.80 -6.70
C TYR A 332 3.11 -1.43 -7.01
N LEU A 333 2.64 -0.27 -6.50
CA LEU A 333 1.33 0.28 -6.86
C LEU A 333 1.27 0.67 -8.36
N ASP A 334 2.37 1.08 -8.96
CA ASP A 334 2.45 1.29 -10.42
C ASP A 334 2.61 -0.04 -11.18
N ALA A 335 3.47 -0.95 -10.71
CA ALA A 335 3.73 -2.24 -11.34
C ALA A 335 2.46 -3.09 -11.47
N ILE A 336 1.61 -3.13 -10.42
CA ILE A 336 0.36 -3.90 -10.41
C ILE A 336 -0.62 -3.47 -11.52
N THR A 337 -0.50 -2.24 -12.02
CA THR A 337 -1.35 -1.73 -13.10
C THR A 337 -1.08 -2.37 -14.46
N ARG A 338 0.11 -2.95 -14.63
CA ARG A 338 0.62 -3.52 -15.89
C ARG A 338 0.48 -5.03 -15.95
N ILE A 339 0.05 -5.66 -14.85
CA ILE A 339 -0.10 -7.11 -14.77
C ILE A 339 -1.05 -7.60 -15.87
N ASN A 340 -0.59 -8.56 -16.66
CA ASN A 340 -1.34 -9.28 -17.66
C ASN A 340 -1.34 -10.80 -17.43
N THR A 341 -0.45 -11.30 -16.58
CA THR A 341 -0.35 -12.70 -16.18
C THR A 341 -0.42 -12.80 -14.66
N ILE A 342 -1.30 -13.64 -14.13
CA ILE A 342 -1.42 -13.94 -12.70
C ILE A 342 -1.29 -15.42 -12.49
N VAL A 343 -0.42 -15.80 -11.57
CA VAL A 343 -0.19 -17.19 -11.17
C VAL A 343 -0.62 -17.33 -9.72
N PHE A 344 -1.55 -18.23 -9.46
CA PHE A 344 -2.01 -18.54 -8.11
C PHE A 344 -1.36 -19.82 -7.60
N ASP A 345 -0.95 -19.83 -6.33
CA ASP A 345 -0.86 -21.07 -5.60
C ASP A 345 -2.27 -21.59 -5.28
N LYS A 346 -2.43 -22.90 -5.08
CA LYS A 346 -3.72 -23.49 -4.74
C LYS A 346 -4.01 -23.36 -3.24
N THR A 347 -3.16 -23.99 -2.43
CA THR A 347 -3.42 -24.26 -1.01
C THR A 347 -3.23 -23.02 -0.15
N GLY A 348 -4.23 -22.68 0.69
CA GLY A 348 -4.17 -21.46 1.50
C GLY A 348 -4.37 -20.15 0.70
N THR A 349 -4.37 -20.19 -0.62
CA THR A 349 -4.51 -19.02 -1.51
C THR A 349 -5.90 -18.94 -2.15
N LEU A 350 -6.25 -19.89 -3.01
CA LEU A 350 -7.60 -20.02 -3.58
C LEU A 350 -8.49 -20.96 -2.76
N THR A 351 -7.88 -21.73 -1.88
CA THR A 351 -8.56 -22.63 -0.93
C THR A 351 -8.30 -22.16 0.50
N THR A 352 -9.11 -22.67 1.42
CA THR A 352 -9.00 -22.33 2.85
C THR A 352 -7.82 -23.01 3.54
N GLY A 353 -7.15 -23.97 2.88
CA GLY A 353 -6.14 -24.84 3.48
C GLY A 353 -6.74 -25.82 4.49
N CYS A 354 -8.06 -25.84 4.61
CA CYS A 354 -8.78 -26.76 5.46
C CYS A 354 -9.42 -27.85 4.62
N PHE A 355 -9.12 -29.10 4.95
CA PHE A 355 -9.81 -30.23 4.35
C PHE A 355 -11.22 -30.36 4.93
N ASP A 356 -12.19 -30.69 4.07
CA ASP A 356 -13.53 -31.11 4.47
C ASP A 356 -13.83 -32.51 3.92
N VAL A 357 -14.60 -33.26 4.68
CA VAL A 357 -15.11 -34.59 4.24
C VAL A 357 -16.20 -34.36 3.22
N THR A 358 -15.97 -34.80 1.98
CA THR A 358 -16.89 -34.64 0.85
C THR A 358 -17.76 -35.83 0.60
N ASP A 359 -17.27 -37.03 0.93
CA ASP A 359 -18.01 -38.28 0.80
C ASP A 359 -17.55 -39.32 1.83
N ILE A 360 -18.45 -40.22 2.21
CA ILE A 360 -18.20 -41.33 3.13
C ILE A 360 -18.83 -42.59 2.54
N GLN A 361 -18.04 -43.62 2.47
CA GLN A 361 -18.53 -44.95 2.06
C GLN A 361 -18.08 -46.00 3.04
N ALA A 362 -19.05 -46.57 3.77
CA ALA A 362 -18.85 -47.66 4.68
C ALA A 362 -19.07 -49.01 3.96
N HIS A 363 -18.24 -50.01 4.27
CA HIS A 363 -18.33 -51.35 3.72
C HIS A 363 -18.34 -52.36 4.86
N ARG A 364 -19.38 -53.16 4.95
CA ARG A 364 -19.64 -54.17 6.01
C ARG A 364 -19.88 -53.63 7.43
N ILE A 365 -19.81 -52.36 7.64
CA ILE A 365 -20.11 -51.64 8.89
C ILE A 365 -21.03 -50.46 8.58
N SER A 366 -21.64 -49.85 9.59
CA SER A 366 -22.40 -48.62 9.41
C SER A 366 -21.49 -47.39 9.27
N GLU A 367 -21.98 -46.33 8.65
CA GLU A 367 -21.25 -45.05 8.58
C GLU A 367 -20.92 -44.51 9.98
N SER A 368 -21.82 -44.70 10.95
CA SER A 368 -21.61 -44.26 12.33
C SER A 368 -20.47 -45.03 12.99
N GLU A 369 -20.35 -46.36 12.74
CA GLU A 369 -19.24 -47.18 13.23
C GLU A 369 -17.93 -46.78 12.57
N LEU A 370 -17.93 -46.55 11.24
CA LEU A 370 -16.74 -46.07 10.51
C LEU A 370 -16.26 -44.76 11.09
N LEU A 371 -17.14 -43.76 11.30
CA LEU A 371 -16.80 -42.49 11.89
C LEU A 371 -16.32 -42.59 13.33
N THR A 372 -16.88 -43.51 14.13
CA THR A 372 -16.43 -43.79 15.50
C THR A 372 -14.98 -44.27 15.50
N LEU A 373 -14.63 -45.23 14.63
CA LEU A 373 -13.28 -45.77 14.52
C LEU A 373 -12.29 -44.68 14.07
N LEU A 374 -12.63 -43.92 13.01
CA LEU A 374 -11.81 -42.85 12.50
C LEU A 374 -11.61 -41.72 13.53
N LEU A 375 -12.68 -41.29 14.21
CA LEU A 375 -12.59 -40.29 15.28
C LEU A 375 -11.68 -40.77 16.41
N SER A 376 -11.80 -42.07 16.80
CA SER A 376 -11.01 -42.63 17.91
C SER A 376 -9.51 -42.60 17.62
N VAL A 377 -9.15 -42.90 16.37
CA VAL A 377 -7.75 -42.88 15.91
C VAL A 377 -7.23 -41.45 15.71
N GLU A 378 -7.99 -40.61 15.02
CA GLU A 378 -7.52 -39.33 14.53
C GLU A 378 -7.60 -38.19 15.58
N GLN A 379 -8.35 -38.36 16.68
CA GLN A 379 -8.55 -37.31 17.69
C GLN A 379 -7.25 -36.80 18.38
N LYS A 380 -6.18 -37.62 18.36
CA LYS A 380 -4.89 -37.27 18.95
C LYS A 380 -3.89 -36.72 17.93
N SER A 381 -4.21 -36.80 16.64
CA SER A 381 -3.35 -36.29 15.56
C SER A 381 -3.54 -34.79 15.34
N THR A 382 -2.43 -34.07 15.11
CA THR A 382 -2.44 -32.65 14.70
C THR A 382 -2.48 -32.46 13.19
N HIS A 383 -2.52 -33.55 12.42
CA HIS A 383 -2.52 -33.48 10.96
C HIS A 383 -3.81 -32.86 10.44
N PRO A 384 -3.76 -31.96 9.41
CA PRO A 384 -4.95 -31.26 8.88
C PRO A 384 -6.09 -32.20 8.44
N ILE A 385 -5.75 -33.35 7.85
CA ILE A 385 -6.71 -34.39 7.46
C ILE A 385 -7.40 -34.99 8.69
N ALA A 386 -6.65 -35.34 9.72
CA ALA A 386 -7.17 -35.86 10.98
C ALA A 386 -8.14 -34.86 11.64
N GLN A 387 -7.76 -33.61 11.70
CA GLN A 387 -8.63 -32.55 12.23
C GLN A 387 -9.92 -32.37 11.44
N ALA A 388 -9.90 -32.54 10.11
CA ALA A 388 -11.09 -32.52 9.28
C ALA A 388 -12.06 -33.66 9.65
N ILE A 389 -11.53 -34.87 9.79
CA ILE A 389 -12.31 -36.05 10.21
C ILE A 389 -12.91 -35.83 11.60
N VAL A 390 -12.11 -35.33 12.55
CA VAL A 390 -12.56 -35.04 13.92
C VAL A 390 -13.67 -33.97 13.93
N ARG A 391 -13.52 -32.87 13.15
CA ARG A 391 -14.57 -31.85 13.04
C ARG A 391 -15.85 -32.41 12.45
N TYR A 392 -15.75 -33.22 11.40
CA TYR A 392 -16.89 -33.82 10.75
C TYR A 392 -17.64 -34.80 11.68
N ALA A 393 -16.92 -35.71 12.33
CA ALA A 393 -17.50 -36.68 13.26
C ALA A 393 -18.19 -36.00 14.45
N LYS A 394 -17.58 -34.94 15.03
CA LYS A 394 -18.20 -34.15 16.10
C LYS A 394 -19.49 -33.44 15.65
N LYS A 395 -19.53 -32.92 14.41
CA LYS A 395 -20.73 -32.31 13.83
C LYS A 395 -21.88 -33.30 13.66
N GLN A 396 -21.56 -34.57 13.46
CA GLN A 396 -22.53 -35.68 13.40
C GLN A 396 -22.86 -36.26 14.79
N ASN A 397 -22.38 -35.63 15.88
CA ASN A 397 -22.57 -36.11 17.28
C ASN A 397 -22.01 -37.51 17.54
N ILE A 398 -20.94 -37.90 16.83
CA ILE A 398 -20.27 -39.19 17.04
C ILE A 398 -19.34 -39.09 18.24
N SER A 399 -19.29 -40.12 19.07
CA SER A 399 -18.39 -40.25 20.21
C SER A 399 -17.25 -41.23 19.90
N ALA A 400 -16.05 -40.88 20.42
CA ALA A 400 -14.89 -41.76 20.24
C ALA A 400 -14.97 -43.01 21.14
N ALA A 401 -14.48 -44.15 20.64
CA ALA A 401 -14.27 -45.36 21.41
C ALA A 401 -12.90 -45.34 22.12
N SER A 402 -12.73 -46.24 23.09
CA SER A 402 -11.45 -46.38 23.81
C SER A 402 -10.42 -47.09 22.93
N VAL A 403 -9.25 -46.48 22.77
CA VAL A 403 -8.10 -47.02 22.02
C VAL A 403 -7.11 -47.61 23.02
N SER A 404 -6.79 -48.91 22.86
CA SER A 404 -5.86 -49.63 23.75
C SER A 404 -4.40 -49.42 23.35
N GLU A 405 -4.10 -49.54 22.07
CA GLU A 405 -2.76 -49.37 21.50
C GLU A 405 -2.85 -48.51 20.23
N MET A 406 -1.84 -47.68 19.96
CA MET A 406 -1.81 -46.79 18.80
C MET A 406 -0.37 -46.56 18.35
N HIS A 407 -0.12 -46.81 17.08
CA HIS A 407 1.18 -46.57 16.43
C HIS A 407 1.01 -45.71 15.19
N GLU A 408 1.68 -44.56 15.15
CA GLU A 408 1.68 -43.70 13.98
C GLU A 408 2.76 -44.17 12.98
N LEU A 409 2.37 -44.31 11.72
CA LEU A 409 3.22 -44.71 10.61
C LEU A 409 3.45 -43.44 9.75
N ALA A 410 4.57 -42.77 9.99
CA ALA A 410 4.88 -41.47 9.40
C ALA A 410 4.65 -41.45 7.88
N GLY A 411 3.78 -40.52 7.41
CA GLY A 411 3.45 -40.34 5.99
C GLY A 411 2.53 -41.43 5.38
N HIS A 412 2.05 -42.42 6.17
CA HIS A 412 1.24 -43.54 5.69
C HIS A 412 -0.11 -43.62 6.39
N GLY A 413 -0.18 -43.40 7.71
CA GLY A 413 -1.40 -43.52 8.50
C GLY A 413 -1.14 -43.94 9.94
N VAL A 414 -2.16 -44.58 10.56
CA VAL A 414 -2.15 -44.97 11.96
C VAL A 414 -2.67 -46.41 12.09
N GLU A 415 -2.04 -47.18 12.95
CA GLU A 415 -2.42 -48.54 13.36
C GLU A 415 -2.86 -48.48 14.82
N ALA A 416 -4.04 -49.02 15.14
CA ALA A 416 -4.62 -48.97 16.47
C ALA A 416 -5.39 -50.23 16.83
N VAL A 417 -5.56 -50.49 18.14
CA VAL A 417 -6.42 -51.55 18.65
C VAL A 417 -7.62 -50.93 19.35
N ILE A 418 -8.82 -51.21 18.84
CA ILE A 418 -10.09 -50.69 19.35
C ILE A 418 -11.03 -51.86 19.60
N GLY A 419 -11.47 -52.04 20.86
CA GLY A 419 -12.38 -53.15 21.22
C GLY A 419 -11.82 -54.56 20.96
N GLY A 420 -10.48 -54.70 20.91
CA GLY A 420 -9.80 -55.95 20.60
C GLY A 420 -9.63 -56.24 19.10
N GLN A 421 -10.05 -55.36 18.21
CA GLN A 421 -9.88 -55.44 16.77
C GLN A 421 -8.71 -54.56 16.32
N GLU A 422 -7.92 -55.04 15.35
CA GLU A 422 -6.86 -54.26 14.70
C GLU A 422 -7.48 -53.30 13.70
N VAL A 423 -7.34 -52.00 13.93
CA VAL A 423 -7.86 -50.93 13.07
C VAL A 423 -6.69 -50.18 12.39
N LEU A 424 -6.70 -50.16 11.07
CA LEU A 424 -5.72 -49.47 10.25
C LEU A 424 -6.40 -48.31 9.52
N VAL A 425 -5.90 -47.09 9.73
CA VAL A 425 -6.39 -45.87 9.07
C VAL A 425 -5.25 -45.25 8.30
N GLY A 426 -5.42 -44.98 7.01
CA GLY A 426 -4.35 -44.35 6.23
C GLY A 426 -4.62 -44.27 4.72
N ASN A 427 -3.55 -44.02 3.97
CA ASN A 427 -3.62 -43.84 2.52
C ASN A 427 -3.63 -45.19 1.75
N ILE A 428 -3.86 -45.10 0.43
CA ILE A 428 -3.87 -46.26 -0.48
C ILE A 428 -2.56 -47.06 -0.41
N ARG A 429 -1.44 -46.39 -0.24
CA ARG A 429 -0.13 -47.01 -0.20
C ARG A 429 0.03 -47.94 1.01
N LEU A 430 -0.39 -47.45 2.18
CA LEU A 430 -0.40 -48.24 3.41
C LEU A 430 -1.24 -49.52 3.25
N MET A 431 -2.42 -49.43 2.65
CA MET A 431 -3.29 -50.56 2.44
C MET A 431 -2.64 -51.62 1.52
N LYS A 432 -1.99 -51.19 0.44
CA LYS A 432 -1.23 -52.07 -0.47
C LYS A 432 -0.06 -52.75 0.23
N GLU A 433 0.72 -52.01 1.02
CA GLU A 433 1.87 -52.54 1.78
C GLU A 433 1.44 -53.58 2.82
N ARG A 434 0.23 -53.46 3.38
CA ARG A 434 -0.35 -54.41 4.33
C ARG A 434 -1.15 -55.54 3.65
N GLY A 435 -1.18 -55.58 2.32
CA GLY A 435 -1.88 -56.62 1.55
C GLY A 435 -3.42 -56.56 1.64
N ILE A 436 -3.98 -55.38 1.92
CA ILE A 436 -5.41 -55.16 2.03
C ILE A 436 -5.98 -54.87 0.64
N SER A 437 -6.95 -55.67 0.20
CA SER A 437 -7.65 -55.45 -1.06
C SER A 437 -8.61 -54.26 -0.92
N ILE A 438 -8.44 -53.28 -1.74
CA ILE A 438 -9.26 -52.05 -1.82
C ILE A 438 -9.95 -51.97 -3.18
N PRO A 439 -11.12 -51.31 -3.32
CA PRO A 439 -11.76 -51.05 -4.61
C PRO A 439 -10.81 -50.32 -5.58
N GLU A 440 -10.73 -50.78 -6.83
CA GLU A 440 -9.85 -50.17 -7.86
C GLU A 440 -10.20 -48.72 -8.14
N GLU A 441 -11.49 -48.39 -8.05
CA GLU A 441 -12.02 -47.02 -8.25
C GLU A 441 -11.38 -45.96 -7.33
N LEU A 442 -10.85 -46.37 -6.15
CA LEU A 442 -10.21 -45.49 -5.21
C LEU A 442 -8.83 -44.97 -5.67
N SER A 443 -8.18 -45.73 -6.56
CA SER A 443 -6.87 -45.34 -7.11
C SER A 443 -6.98 -44.16 -8.07
N ASP A 444 -8.14 -43.99 -8.72
CA ASP A 444 -8.41 -42.95 -9.72
C ASP A 444 -9.18 -41.75 -9.15
N GLN A 445 -9.46 -41.74 -7.83
CA GLN A 445 -10.18 -40.63 -7.20
C GLN A 445 -9.39 -39.33 -7.22
N VAL A 446 -10.08 -38.26 -7.59
CA VAL A 446 -9.56 -36.87 -7.65
C VAL A 446 -9.55 -36.20 -6.27
N ALA A 447 -9.80 -36.94 -5.19
CA ALA A 447 -9.82 -36.46 -3.82
C ALA A 447 -8.73 -37.16 -2.97
N THR A 448 -8.44 -36.57 -1.80
CA THR A 448 -7.61 -37.24 -0.81
C THR A 448 -8.42 -38.37 -0.18
N VAL A 449 -7.96 -39.59 -0.31
CA VAL A 449 -8.66 -40.79 0.20
C VAL A 449 -8.04 -41.21 1.54
N VAL A 450 -8.86 -41.32 2.58
CA VAL A 450 -8.51 -41.96 3.86
C VAL A 450 -9.29 -43.25 3.98
N ILE A 451 -8.58 -44.36 4.10
CA ILE A 451 -9.14 -45.69 4.12
C ILE A 451 -9.06 -46.25 5.54
N CYS A 452 -10.12 -46.89 5.96
CA CYS A 452 -10.19 -47.66 7.20
C CYS A 452 -10.26 -49.14 6.88
N ALA A 453 -9.45 -49.95 7.56
CA ALA A 453 -9.52 -51.41 7.51
C ALA A 453 -9.58 -51.96 8.94
N ILE A 454 -10.31 -53.07 9.13
CA ILE A 454 -10.48 -53.81 10.38
C ILE A 454 -10.01 -55.25 10.15
N ASP A 455 -9.14 -55.75 11.01
CA ASP A 455 -8.60 -57.13 10.92
C ASP A 455 -8.13 -57.46 9.48
N LYS A 456 -7.38 -56.54 8.87
CA LYS A 456 -6.83 -56.62 7.50
C LYS A 456 -7.90 -56.73 6.40
N LYS A 457 -9.13 -56.29 6.66
CA LYS A 457 -10.21 -56.24 5.67
C LYS A 457 -10.67 -54.80 5.49
N TYR A 458 -10.87 -54.37 4.25
CA TYR A 458 -11.42 -53.08 3.93
C TYR A 458 -12.80 -52.87 4.59
N ALA A 459 -12.92 -51.78 5.36
CA ALA A 459 -14.13 -51.43 6.11
C ALA A 459 -14.83 -50.16 5.58
N GLY A 460 -14.11 -49.31 4.86
CA GLY A 460 -14.68 -48.12 4.27
C GLY A 460 -13.63 -47.06 3.98
N HIS A 461 -14.06 -45.93 3.43
CA HIS A 461 -13.19 -44.80 3.16
C HIS A 461 -13.91 -43.48 3.28
N LEU A 462 -13.14 -42.41 3.46
CA LEU A 462 -13.56 -41.04 3.34
C LEU A 462 -12.83 -40.36 2.19
N LEU A 463 -13.57 -39.52 1.46
CA LEU A 463 -13.01 -38.59 0.50
C LEU A 463 -12.93 -37.20 1.14
N LEU A 464 -11.75 -36.62 1.08
CA LEU A 464 -11.52 -35.27 1.58
C LEU A 464 -11.02 -34.38 0.44
N SER A 465 -11.49 -33.16 0.41
CA SER A 465 -10.99 -32.16 -0.50
C SER A 465 -10.74 -30.82 0.24
N ASP A 466 -9.78 -30.09 -0.24
CA ASP A 466 -9.56 -28.71 0.20
C ASP A 466 -10.71 -27.84 -0.29
N THR A 467 -11.21 -26.95 0.55
CA THR A 467 -12.39 -26.14 0.26
C THR A 467 -12.00 -24.85 -0.43
N LEU A 468 -12.64 -24.54 -1.58
CA LEU A 468 -12.48 -23.25 -2.23
C LEU A 468 -12.96 -22.12 -1.31
N LYS A 469 -12.24 -20.99 -1.32
CA LYS A 469 -12.73 -19.75 -0.69
C LYS A 469 -13.96 -19.24 -1.43
N ASP A 470 -14.91 -18.68 -0.70
CA ASP A 470 -16.23 -18.27 -1.23
C ASP A 470 -16.12 -17.27 -2.39
N ASP A 471 -15.11 -16.42 -2.38
CA ASP A 471 -14.88 -15.39 -3.39
C ASP A 471 -13.88 -15.78 -4.49
N ALA A 472 -13.35 -17.02 -4.50
CA ALA A 472 -12.33 -17.45 -5.45
C ALA A 472 -12.81 -17.39 -6.91
N VAL A 473 -14.03 -17.87 -7.18
CA VAL A 473 -14.64 -17.83 -8.54
C VAL A 473 -14.87 -16.38 -8.97
N GLU A 474 -15.39 -15.55 -8.08
CA GLU A 474 -15.61 -14.12 -8.33
C GLU A 474 -14.28 -13.38 -8.59
N ALA A 475 -13.21 -13.74 -7.86
CA ALA A 475 -11.88 -13.18 -8.03
C ALA A 475 -11.37 -13.38 -9.47
N ILE A 476 -11.43 -14.63 -9.98
CA ILE A 476 -10.99 -14.94 -11.34
C ILE A 476 -11.83 -14.18 -12.38
N ALA A 477 -13.16 -14.14 -12.20
CA ALA A 477 -14.04 -13.40 -13.09
C ALA A 477 -13.74 -11.89 -13.13
N LYS A 478 -13.47 -11.28 -11.95
CA LYS A 478 -13.08 -9.86 -11.84
C LYS A 478 -11.73 -9.58 -12.51
N LEU A 479 -10.74 -10.46 -12.33
CA LEU A 479 -9.42 -10.31 -12.95
C LEU A 479 -9.51 -10.36 -14.47
N ARG A 480 -10.30 -11.27 -15.05
CA ARG A 480 -10.55 -11.31 -16.49
C ARG A 480 -11.22 -10.03 -17.00
N LYS A 481 -12.21 -9.49 -16.28
CA LYS A 481 -12.83 -8.18 -16.62
C LYS A 481 -11.84 -7.02 -16.57
N LEU A 482 -10.81 -7.10 -15.75
CA LEU A 482 -9.73 -6.13 -15.69
C LEU A 482 -8.68 -6.32 -16.79
N GLY A 483 -8.85 -7.30 -17.71
CA GLY A 483 -7.96 -7.53 -18.83
C GLY A 483 -6.71 -8.34 -18.48
N VAL A 484 -6.74 -9.13 -17.41
CA VAL A 484 -5.75 -10.17 -17.17
C VAL A 484 -6.03 -11.32 -18.14
N THR A 485 -5.10 -11.56 -19.05
CA THR A 485 -5.29 -12.50 -20.17
C THR A 485 -4.82 -13.91 -19.85
N ASP A 486 -3.81 -14.05 -18.99
CA ASP A 486 -3.19 -15.33 -18.63
C ASP A 486 -3.33 -15.55 -17.11
N ILE A 487 -4.14 -16.54 -16.71
CA ILE A 487 -4.32 -16.92 -15.32
C ILE A 487 -3.95 -18.39 -15.18
N ARG A 488 -3.00 -18.68 -14.29
CA ARG A 488 -2.44 -20.02 -14.09
C ARG A 488 -2.56 -20.47 -12.64
N LEU A 489 -2.62 -21.79 -12.44
CA LEU A 489 -2.64 -22.44 -11.13
C LEU A 489 -1.41 -23.33 -10.98
N LEU A 490 -0.62 -23.13 -9.94
CA LEU A 490 0.51 -23.99 -9.58
C LEU A 490 0.22 -24.68 -8.24
N SER A 491 0.52 -25.98 -8.12
CA SER A 491 0.33 -26.70 -6.86
C SER A 491 1.27 -27.91 -6.77
N GLY A 492 1.60 -28.29 -5.52
CA GLY A 492 2.28 -29.57 -5.23
C GLY A 492 1.35 -30.79 -5.26
N ASP A 493 0.03 -30.57 -5.31
CA ASP A 493 -0.95 -31.64 -5.35
C ASP A 493 -0.92 -32.42 -6.66
N LYS A 494 -1.56 -33.60 -6.66
CA LYS A 494 -1.69 -34.42 -7.87
C LYS A 494 -2.30 -33.64 -9.01
N LYS A 495 -1.80 -33.83 -10.22
CA LYS A 495 -2.19 -33.13 -11.44
C LYS A 495 -3.71 -33.14 -11.66
N GLU A 496 -4.36 -34.29 -11.48
CA GLU A 496 -5.79 -34.51 -11.69
C GLU A 496 -6.63 -33.63 -10.73
N ILE A 497 -6.17 -33.48 -9.48
CA ILE A 497 -6.81 -32.63 -8.46
C ILE A 497 -6.71 -31.18 -8.90
N VAL A 498 -5.51 -30.74 -9.28
CA VAL A 498 -5.26 -29.34 -9.67
C VAL A 498 -6.05 -28.94 -10.92
N GLU A 499 -6.13 -29.83 -11.93
CA GLU A 499 -6.93 -29.64 -13.14
C GLU A 499 -8.45 -29.57 -12.84
N SER A 500 -8.93 -30.36 -11.88
CA SER A 500 -10.34 -30.31 -11.44
C SER A 500 -10.67 -28.96 -10.80
N PHE A 501 -9.80 -28.45 -9.93
CA PHE A 501 -9.94 -27.11 -9.34
C PHE A 501 -9.88 -26.02 -10.40
N ALA A 502 -8.94 -26.09 -11.34
CA ALA A 502 -8.79 -25.12 -12.43
C ALA A 502 -10.07 -25.03 -13.28
N ARG A 503 -10.67 -26.19 -13.64
CA ARG A 503 -11.94 -26.22 -14.39
C ARG A 503 -13.08 -25.55 -13.62
N ARG A 504 -13.21 -25.79 -12.32
CA ARG A 504 -14.22 -25.15 -11.46
C ARG A 504 -14.06 -23.64 -11.36
N LEU A 505 -12.82 -23.15 -11.39
CA LEU A 505 -12.46 -21.72 -11.34
C LEU A 505 -12.46 -21.05 -12.72
N GLY A 506 -12.53 -21.81 -13.82
CA GLY A 506 -12.40 -21.30 -15.17
C GLY A 506 -10.96 -20.86 -15.48
N ILE A 507 -9.96 -21.54 -14.94
CA ILE A 507 -8.53 -21.32 -15.21
C ILE A 507 -8.09 -22.30 -16.29
N ASP A 508 -7.42 -21.80 -17.35
CA ASP A 508 -7.09 -22.60 -18.52
C ASP A 508 -5.81 -23.43 -18.37
N GLN A 509 -4.85 -22.95 -17.55
CA GLN A 509 -3.56 -23.59 -17.37
C GLN A 509 -3.32 -23.92 -15.89
N ALA A 510 -3.10 -25.20 -15.61
CA ALA A 510 -2.88 -25.69 -14.26
C ALA A 510 -1.77 -26.75 -14.25
N TYR A 511 -0.88 -26.66 -13.28
CA TYR A 511 0.28 -27.53 -13.13
C TYR A 511 0.29 -28.13 -11.73
N GLY A 512 0.26 -29.45 -11.67
CA GLY A 512 0.31 -30.24 -10.44
C GLY A 512 1.62 -31.00 -10.28
N ASN A 513 1.77 -31.67 -9.14
CA ASN A 513 2.98 -32.42 -8.75
C ASN A 513 4.26 -31.59 -8.71
N LEU A 514 4.15 -30.27 -8.45
CA LEU A 514 5.30 -29.36 -8.47
C LEU A 514 5.99 -29.33 -7.11
N LEU A 515 7.32 -29.45 -7.12
CA LEU A 515 8.16 -29.08 -5.99
C LEU A 515 8.32 -27.55 -5.92
N PRO A 516 8.72 -26.98 -4.79
CA PRO A 516 8.97 -25.54 -4.67
C PRO A 516 9.96 -25.00 -5.73
N GLU A 517 10.96 -25.79 -6.10
CA GLU A 517 11.95 -25.48 -7.13
C GLU A 517 11.32 -25.41 -8.53
N ASP A 518 10.37 -26.31 -8.82
CA ASP A 518 9.65 -26.34 -10.10
C ASP A 518 8.74 -25.13 -10.23
N LYS A 519 8.04 -24.72 -9.15
CA LYS A 519 7.24 -23.48 -9.12
C LYS A 519 8.12 -22.28 -9.45
N ALA A 520 9.30 -22.18 -8.83
CA ALA A 520 10.26 -21.12 -9.07
C ALA A 520 10.76 -21.10 -10.52
N ALA A 521 11.01 -22.27 -11.12
CA ALA A 521 11.43 -22.40 -12.52
C ALA A 521 10.31 -21.90 -13.47
N HIS A 522 9.06 -22.31 -13.26
CA HIS A 522 7.91 -21.84 -14.04
C HIS A 522 7.74 -20.31 -13.98
N ILE A 523 7.89 -19.71 -12.78
CA ILE A 523 7.78 -18.24 -12.65
C ILE A 523 8.93 -17.56 -13.37
N ARG A 524 10.17 -18.05 -13.25
CA ARG A 524 11.33 -17.47 -13.92
C ARG A 524 11.15 -17.46 -15.44
N GLU A 525 10.73 -18.58 -16.01
CA GLU A 525 10.44 -18.68 -17.45
C GLU A 525 9.40 -17.63 -17.89
N MET A 526 8.28 -17.50 -17.14
CA MET A 526 7.24 -16.51 -17.46
C MET A 526 7.71 -15.07 -17.31
N VAL A 527 8.57 -14.78 -16.33
CA VAL A 527 9.12 -13.42 -16.10
C VAL A 527 10.08 -13.01 -17.22
N GLU A 528 10.82 -13.98 -17.79
CA GLU A 528 11.75 -13.75 -18.91
C GLU A 528 11.03 -13.61 -20.27
N GLU A 529 9.75 -13.99 -20.38
CA GLU A 529 8.98 -13.83 -21.61
C GLU A 529 8.72 -12.34 -21.92
N PRO A 530 9.11 -11.85 -23.12
CA PRO A 530 8.89 -10.46 -23.50
C PRO A 530 7.40 -10.07 -23.51
N GLY A 531 7.07 -8.94 -22.87
CA GLY A 531 5.71 -8.41 -22.83
C GLY A 531 4.83 -8.98 -21.72
N LYS A 532 5.29 -9.96 -20.95
CA LYS A 532 4.60 -10.44 -19.75
C LYS A 532 4.98 -9.62 -18.51
N THR A 533 3.97 -9.29 -17.73
CA THR A 533 4.13 -8.75 -16.38
C THR A 533 3.41 -9.70 -15.42
N VAL A 534 4.19 -10.50 -14.72
CA VAL A 534 3.73 -11.64 -13.93
C VAL A 534 3.51 -11.22 -12.48
N ALA A 535 2.33 -11.49 -11.93
CA ALA A 535 2.11 -11.51 -10.50
C ALA A 535 1.99 -12.95 -10.01
N PHE A 536 2.61 -13.25 -8.88
CA PHE A 536 2.40 -14.49 -8.16
C PHE A 536 1.60 -14.22 -6.88
N VAL A 537 0.58 -15.04 -6.62
CA VAL A 537 -0.28 -14.95 -5.44
C VAL A 537 -0.13 -16.24 -4.64
N GLY A 538 0.35 -16.14 -3.41
CA GLY A 538 0.60 -17.29 -2.53
C GLY A 538 0.38 -16.96 -1.05
N ASP A 539 0.49 -17.95 -0.17
CA ASP A 539 0.36 -17.78 1.29
C ASP A 539 1.64 -17.24 1.96
N GLY A 540 2.74 -17.22 1.24
CA GLY A 540 4.03 -16.67 1.66
C GLY A 540 4.85 -17.55 2.62
N MET A 541 4.32 -18.66 3.12
CA MET A 541 5.09 -19.56 4.01
C MET A 541 6.06 -20.43 3.23
N ASN A 542 5.56 -21.09 2.18
CA ASN A 542 6.36 -21.99 1.35
C ASN A 542 6.81 -21.35 0.03
N ASP A 543 6.14 -20.29 -0.38
CA ASP A 543 6.30 -19.66 -1.69
C ASP A 543 7.15 -18.37 -1.66
N ALA A 544 7.83 -18.06 -0.56
CA ALA A 544 8.66 -16.86 -0.42
C ALA A 544 9.67 -16.65 -1.58
N PRO A 545 10.39 -17.69 -2.05
CA PRO A 545 11.27 -17.53 -3.21
C PRO A 545 10.52 -17.20 -4.50
N VAL A 546 9.32 -17.76 -4.67
CA VAL A 546 8.48 -17.58 -5.86
C VAL A 546 7.88 -16.17 -5.89
N LEU A 547 7.44 -15.66 -4.74
CA LEU A 547 6.99 -14.27 -4.55
C LEU A 547 8.08 -13.29 -4.96
N ALA A 548 9.30 -13.50 -4.48
CA ALA A 548 10.44 -12.62 -4.77
C ALA A 548 10.90 -12.65 -6.24
N LEU A 549 10.69 -13.75 -6.96
CA LEU A 549 11.05 -13.90 -8.38
C LEU A 549 10.04 -13.24 -9.32
N SER A 550 8.80 -13.06 -8.92
CA SER A 550 7.75 -12.46 -9.74
C SER A 550 7.94 -10.93 -9.89
N HIS A 551 7.32 -10.33 -10.91
CA HIS A 551 7.31 -8.87 -11.05
C HIS A 551 6.55 -8.18 -9.91
N VAL A 552 5.52 -8.84 -9.36
CA VAL A 552 4.77 -8.42 -8.17
C VAL A 552 4.39 -9.66 -7.37
N GLY A 553 5.01 -9.83 -6.21
CA GLY A 553 4.65 -10.88 -5.25
C GLY A 553 3.49 -10.42 -4.36
N ILE A 554 2.41 -11.21 -4.31
CA ILE A 554 1.21 -10.91 -3.52
C ILE A 554 1.01 -12.01 -2.48
N ALA A 555 1.13 -11.70 -1.20
CA ALA A 555 0.87 -12.64 -0.12
C ALA A 555 -0.56 -12.53 0.41
N MET A 556 -1.15 -13.69 0.68
CA MET A 556 -2.49 -13.82 1.24
C MET A 556 -2.43 -14.05 2.76
N GLY A 557 -3.40 -13.51 3.52
CA GLY A 557 -3.54 -13.77 4.96
C GLY A 557 -2.44 -13.24 5.87
N GLY A 558 -1.68 -12.25 5.42
CA GLY A 558 -0.35 -11.87 5.91
C GLY A 558 -0.21 -11.35 7.35
N LEU A 559 -1.28 -11.14 8.13
CA LEU A 559 -1.13 -10.59 9.50
C LEU A 559 -0.55 -11.59 10.50
N GLY A 560 -0.58 -12.89 10.19
CA GLY A 560 -0.05 -13.96 11.02
C GLY A 560 1.33 -14.51 10.62
N SER A 561 1.83 -14.19 9.41
CA SER A 561 3.08 -14.72 8.86
C SER A 561 4.09 -13.62 8.59
N ASP A 562 5.11 -13.52 9.45
CA ASP A 562 6.19 -12.55 9.27
C ASP A 562 6.99 -12.81 7.98
N ALA A 563 7.17 -14.09 7.60
CA ALA A 563 7.86 -14.48 6.37
C ALA A 563 7.10 -14.05 5.10
N ALA A 564 5.77 -14.14 5.10
CA ALA A 564 4.93 -13.67 3.99
C ALA A 564 5.03 -12.16 3.83
N ILE A 565 4.95 -11.44 4.95
CA ILE A 565 5.10 -9.99 4.96
C ILE A 565 6.49 -9.58 4.44
N GLU A 566 7.54 -10.29 4.80
CA GLU A 566 8.91 -9.94 4.41
C GLU A 566 9.18 -10.18 2.92
N SER A 567 8.61 -11.21 2.33
CA SER A 567 8.92 -11.66 0.97
C SER A 567 8.04 -11.03 -0.11
N ALA A 568 6.79 -10.63 0.21
CA ALA A 568 5.84 -10.10 -0.77
C ALA A 568 5.98 -8.59 -0.96
N ASP A 569 5.58 -8.09 -2.13
CA ASP A 569 5.49 -6.67 -2.48
C ASP A 569 4.12 -6.07 -2.10
N VAL A 570 3.10 -6.92 -2.10
CA VAL A 570 1.72 -6.61 -1.73
C VAL A 570 1.22 -7.66 -0.76
N VAL A 571 0.54 -7.24 0.30
CA VAL A 571 -0.02 -8.14 1.31
C VAL A 571 -1.52 -7.91 1.41
N ILE A 572 -2.30 -9.00 1.25
CA ILE A 572 -3.76 -8.99 1.43
C ILE A 572 -4.06 -9.51 2.82
N GLN A 573 -4.58 -8.64 3.69
CA GLN A 573 -4.73 -8.89 5.12
C GLN A 573 -5.88 -9.84 5.46
N ASN A 574 -6.96 -9.79 4.70
CA ASN A 574 -8.22 -10.49 4.97
C ASN A 574 -8.39 -11.82 4.23
N ASP A 575 -7.33 -12.33 3.66
CA ASP A 575 -7.30 -13.64 3.03
C ASP A 575 -8.36 -13.88 1.90
N GLN A 576 -8.84 -12.80 1.27
CA GLN A 576 -9.82 -12.82 0.17
C GLN A 576 -9.14 -12.67 -1.21
N PRO A 577 -9.16 -13.68 -2.09
CA PRO A 577 -8.61 -13.61 -3.44
C PRO A 577 -9.16 -12.46 -4.28
N SER A 578 -10.42 -12.06 -4.10
CA SER A 578 -11.05 -10.95 -4.82
C SER A 578 -10.37 -9.59 -4.59
N LYS A 579 -9.61 -9.44 -3.50
CA LYS A 579 -8.83 -8.22 -3.21
C LYS A 579 -7.67 -8.00 -4.17
N VAL A 580 -7.19 -9.04 -4.85
CA VAL A 580 -6.20 -8.88 -5.94
C VAL A 580 -6.76 -8.00 -7.04
N ALA A 581 -8.01 -8.22 -7.44
CA ALA A 581 -8.68 -7.36 -8.42
C ALA A 581 -8.89 -5.92 -7.89
N THR A 582 -9.20 -5.78 -6.60
CA THR A 582 -9.32 -4.47 -5.94
C THR A 582 -7.98 -3.72 -5.95
N ALA A 583 -6.86 -4.42 -5.66
CA ALA A 583 -5.51 -3.85 -5.72
C ALA A 583 -5.16 -3.29 -7.10
N ILE A 584 -5.43 -4.06 -8.17
CA ILE A 584 -5.25 -3.62 -9.56
C ILE A 584 -6.13 -2.38 -9.86
N THR A 585 -7.38 -2.38 -9.40
CA THR A 585 -8.31 -1.26 -9.63
C THR A 585 -7.82 0.02 -8.97
N ILE A 586 -7.38 -0.05 -7.71
CA ILE A 586 -6.82 1.11 -6.97
C ILE A 586 -5.56 1.60 -7.67
N GLY A 587 -4.66 0.72 -8.07
CA GLY A 587 -3.45 1.07 -8.82
C GLY A 587 -3.77 1.83 -10.11
N ARG A 588 -4.69 1.29 -10.95
CA ARG A 588 -5.11 1.93 -12.21
C ARG A 588 -5.76 3.29 -12.00
N LYS A 589 -6.59 3.44 -10.97
CA LYS A 589 -7.21 4.73 -10.63
C LYS A 589 -6.18 5.74 -10.15
N THR A 590 -5.25 5.31 -9.31
CA THR A 590 -4.11 6.15 -8.87
C THR A 590 -3.32 6.65 -10.06
N ARG A 591 -2.90 5.74 -10.95
CA ARG A 591 -2.17 6.08 -12.17
C ARG A 591 -2.96 7.04 -13.07
N THR A 592 -4.25 6.86 -13.20
CA THR A 592 -5.12 7.75 -13.98
C THR A 592 -5.15 9.16 -13.40
N ILE A 593 -5.31 9.30 -12.07
CA ILE A 593 -5.31 10.60 -11.38
C ILE A 593 -3.94 11.28 -11.52
N VAL A 594 -2.86 10.55 -11.31
CA VAL A 594 -1.49 11.05 -11.48
C VAL A 594 -1.27 11.53 -12.92
N ARG A 595 -1.71 10.76 -13.93
CA ARG A 595 -1.61 11.14 -15.34
C ARG A 595 -2.44 12.39 -15.66
N GLN A 596 -3.64 12.52 -15.09
CA GLN A 596 -4.46 13.72 -15.23
C GLN A 596 -3.75 14.96 -14.69
N ASN A 597 -3.13 14.84 -13.50
CA ASN A 597 -2.37 15.93 -12.91
C ASN A 597 -1.16 16.33 -13.78
N ILE A 598 -0.41 15.34 -14.27
CA ILE A 598 0.76 15.62 -15.14
C ILE A 598 0.32 16.33 -16.43
N ILE A 599 -0.66 15.76 -17.14
CA ILE A 599 -1.12 16.33 -18.42
C ILE A 599 -1.75 17.71 -18.18
N GLY A 600 -2.63 17.86 -17.19
CA GLY A 600 -3.29 19.11 -16.89
C GLY A 600 -2.29 20.22 -16.54
N ALA A 601 -1.32 19.92 -15.68
CA ALA A 601 -0.27 20.87 -15.32
C ALA A 601 0.59 21.27 -16.53
N LEU A 602 0.99 20.33 -17.39
CA LEU A 602 1.80 20.61 -18.57
C LEU A 602 1.04 21.43 -19.61
N VAL A 603 -0.25 21.16 -19.83
CA VAL A 603 -1.08 21.90 -20.78
C VAL A 603 -1.27 23.34 -20.34
N VAL A 604 -1.70 23.57 -19.10
CA VAL A 604 -1.87 24.94 -18.58
C VAL A 604 -0.55 25.68 -18.61
N LYS A 605 0.54 25.03 -18.19
CA LYS A 605 1.88 25.60 -18.24
C LYS A 605 2.31 26.00 -19.66
N GLY A 606 2.09 25.13 -20.64
CA GLY A 606 2.37 25.43 -22.04
C GLY A 606 1.62 26.66 -22.56
N ILE A 607 0.34 26.78 -22.19
CA ILE A 607 -0.48 27.96 -22.57
C ILE A 607 0.07 29.24 -21.93
N VAL A 608 0.32 29.21 -20.59
CA VAL A 608 0.77 30.40 -19.87
C VAL A 608 2.20 30.79 -20.26
N LEU A 609 3.10 29.84 -20.52
CA LEU A 609 4.45 30.09 -21.06
C LEU A 609 4.40 30.74 -22.44
N SER A 610 3.52 30.26 -23.33
CA SER A 610 3.33 30.86 -24.65
C SER A 610 2.79 32.27 -24.54
N ALA A 611 1.82 32.51 -23.65
CA ALA A 611 1.29 33.84 -23.39
C ALA A 611 2.36 34.79 -22.82
N GLY A 612 3.23 34.31 -21.92
CA GLY A 612 4.35 35.07 -21.34
C GLY A 612 5.38 35.48 -22.39
N ALA A 613 5.78 34.52 -23.24
CA ALA A 613 6.74 34.81 -24.32
C ALA A 613 6.20 35.84 -25.34
N LEU A 614 4.89 35.78 -25.62
CA LEU A 614 4.22 36.73 -26.50
C LEU A 614 3.91 38.09 -25.85
N GLY A 615 4.12 38.23 -24.53
CA GLY A 615 3.89 39.45 -23.79
C GLY A 615 2.46 39.70 -23.32
N TYR A 616 1.60 38.66 -23.36
CA TYR A 616 0.21 38.74 -22.91
C TYR A 616 0.03 38.34 -21.43
N ALA A 617 1.02 37.72 -20.79
CA ALA A 617 0.96 37.37 -19.38
C ALA A 617 1.75 38.34 -18.52
N THR A 618 1.19 38.65 -17.35
CA THR A 618 1.88 39.43 -16.29
C THR A 618 2.51 38.47 -15.26
N LEU A 619 3.48 38.99 -14.49
CA LEU A 619 4.09 38.23 -13.39
C LEU A 619 3.04 37.73 -12.37
N TRP A 620 2.04 38.55 -12.04
CA TRP A 620 0.95 38.19 -11.15
C TRP A 620 0.11 37.03 -11.69
N GLY A 621 -0.31 37.14 -12.95
CA GLY A 621 -1.09 36.11 -13.63
C GLY A 621 -0.34 34.78 -13.72
N ALA A 622 0.98 34.86 -13.92
CA ALA A 622 1.89 33.71 -13.96
C ALA A 622 1.88 32.92 -12.65
N VAL A 623 2.13 33.61 -11.53
CA VAL A 623 2.17 32.95 -10.20
C VAL A 623 0.78 32.45 -9.79
N PHE A 624 -0.27 33.22 -10.06
CA PHE A 624 -1.64 32.81 -9.74
C PHE A 624 -2.05 31.54 -10.51
N ALA A 625 -1.69 31.44 -11.78
CA ALA A 625 -1.95 30.25 -12.59
C ALA A 625 -1.20 29.03 -12.05
N ASP A 626 0.08 29.17 -11.67
CA ASP A 626 0.90 28.06 -11.16
C ASP A 626 0.37 27.53 -9.81
N VAL A 627 0.10 28.44 -8.86
CA VAL A 627 -0.48 28.09 -7.56
C VAL A 627 -1.88 27.46 -7.72
N GLY A 628 -2.72 28.01 -8.61
CA GLY A 628 -4.06 27.49 -8.88
C GLY A 628 -4.02 26.07 -9.43
N VAL A 629 -3.15 25.80 -10.40
CA VAL A 629 -2.97 24.45 -10.97
C VAL A 629 -2.45 23.49 -9.91
N ALA A 630 -1.50 23.90 -9.07
CA ALA A 630 -0.98 23.07 -7.99
C ALA A 630 -2.08 22.67 -6.98
N LEU A 631 -2.91 23.63 -6.56
CA LEU A 631 -4.06 23.35 -5.68
C LEU A 631 -5.06 22.40 -6.32
N LEU A 632 -5.42 22.60 -7.59
CA LEU A 632 -6.33 21.69 -8.30
C LEU A 632 -5.75 20.27 -8.40
N ALA A 633 -4.45 20.13 -8.67
CA ALA A 633 -3.78 18.85 -8.74
C ALA A 633 -3.73 18.15 -7.37
N VAL A 634 -3.52 18.88 -6.28
CA VAL A 634 -3.60 18.35 -4.91
C VAL A 634 -5.03 17.86 -4.61
N LEU A 635 -6.05 18.66 -4.90
CA LEU A 635 -7.45 18.28 -4.71
C LEU A 635 -7.82 17.03 -5.54
N ASN A 636 -7.34 16.94 -6.78
CA ASN A 636 -7.55 15.76 -7.61
C ASN A 636 -6.85 14.52 -7.03
N SER A 637 -5.65 14.67 -6.46
CA SER A 637 -4.93 13.57 -5.81
C SER A 637 -5.67 13.02 -4.59
N VAL A 638 -6.30 13.88 -3.79
CA VAL A 638 -7.07 13.47 -2.61
C VAL A 638 -8.33 12.67 -2.98
N ARG A 639 -8.86 12.81 -4.19
CA ARG A 639 -10.05 12.05 -4.65
C ARG A 639 -9.89 10.53 -4.55
N ILE A 640 -8.66 9.98 -4.66
CA ILE A 640 -8.44 8.53 -4.55
C ILE A 640 -8.85 7.97 -3.18
N LEU A 641 -8.87 8.79 -2.14
CA LEU A 641 -9.28 8.40 -0.81
C LEU A 641 -10.79 8.12 -0.68
N ASN A 642 -11.58 8.53 -1.66
CA ASN A 642 -13.02 8.27 -1.66
C ASN A 642 -13.31 6.89 -2.27
N ARG A 643 -13.94 5.97 -1.48
CA ARG A 643 -14.33 4.62 -1.92
C ARG A 643 -15.20 4.58 -3.19
N LYS A 644 -15.95 5.64 -3.49
CA LYS A 644 -16.77 5.73 -4.73
C LYS A 644 -15.93 5.84 -6.01
N VAL A 645 -14.63 6.07 -5.88
CA VAL A 645 -13.73 6.26 -7.04
C VAL A 645 -13.13 4.94 -7.53
N TRP A 646 -13.08 3.92 -6.66
CA TRP A 646 -12.51 2.59 -6.96
C TRP A 646 -13.37 1.44 -6.45
#